data_ab516a448b01633b1aee399df5fa7e08
#
_entry.id   ab516a448b01633b1aee399df5fa7e08
#
_cell.length_a   1.000
_cell.length_b   1.000
_cell.length_c   1.000
_cell.angle_alpha   90.00
_cell.angle_beta   90.00
_cell.angle_gamma   90.00
#
_symmetry.space_group_name_H-M   'P 1'
#
loop_
_entity.id
_entity.type
_entity.pdbx_description
1 polymer ?
#
loop_
_entity_poly.entity_id
_entity_poly.type
_entity_poly.pdbx_seq_one_letter_code
_entity_poly.pdbx_strand_id
1 'polypeptide(L)'
;MLQVIKRDGTKVDFNKDKITIAIEKAMHSPSGIYVEDEAYEIASEIEERSKNKREISIYEIEDLVYYKLIDRKNPATAKAYESYKSVQAYKREQNTSDDEIIGLLNQTNIDVMDENSNKNPIIASTQRDLIAGEVAKDIAKRKLIPADLVEAHESGAIHIHDLDYLIQPIFNCCLVDMKDMLDNGTVVNEKMIETPKSFQVACNVMTQIIAQIASNQYGGQSINISCLSPYLEKSYDKNMKLSKEILGDTENAKEMADALTKRDLESGIQTIQYQINTLMTSNGQSPFVTLFMHTDENDPYLDQTVEIIKEILKQRIQGIKNDQGVYVTPAFPKLIYVLDENNIYPDSKYFDLTKLAAKCTAKRMYPDYISAKKMRENYEGNVFSPMGCRAFLPPYKDKYGDYKFDGRFNMGVCTINLPQIGILAQGDEDLFFEILEKRLELVKEVGLLRYEHLSKVTSDSSPIHFQHGAIARLKKHESIKPLLENGYATVTIGYIGIYEATKLTVGESHTTKTGHDFAMRIMEMLNEKKKEWSDQYGIAFAVYGTPAESLTHRFASIDKERFGDIEDVTDKGYYTNSFHVDVREEISVFEKFDFESEFQELSTGGCISYAEIPNMTNNIEAVLTMIEYIYDHIQYAEFNTKSDYCGNCGYDGEILLDDDNEWYCPNCGNHDRATLTVVRRTCGYLGENFWNEGRTKEIKARVLHIWTTHKLENTM
;
A
#
# COMPACT_ATOMS: atom_id res chain seq x y z
N MET A 1 -14.91 11.07 43.39
CA MET A 1 -13.54 11.57 43.54
C MET A 1 -13.30 12.68 42.53
N LEU A 2 -12.48 13.67 42.83
CA LEU A 2 -12.06 14.71 41.87
C LEU A 2 -11.14 14.09 40.84
N GLN A 3 -11.41 14.32 39.55
CA GLN A 3 -10.58 13.84 38.45
C GLN A 3 -9.82 14.98 37.76
N VAL A 4 -8.61 14.69 37.32
CA VAL A 4 -7.80 15.61 36.54
C VAL A 4 -7.88 15.22 35.09
N ILE A 5 -8.29 16.15 34.23
CA ILE A 5 -8.22 16.00 32.78
C ILE A 5 -6.80 16.37 32.35
N LYS A 6 -6.05 15.40 31.87
CA LYS A 6 -4.71 15.60 31.32
C LYS A 6 -4.77 16.33 29.98
N ARG A 7 -3.60 16.70 29.45
CA ARG A 7 -3.46 17.41 28.15
C ARG A 7 -3.93 16.57 26.96
N ASP A 8 -3.82 15.26 27.06
CA ASP A 8 -4.28 14.26 26.07
C ASP A 8 -5.78 13.90 26.23
N GLY A 9 -6.50 14.60 27.09
CA GLY A 9 -7.93 14.35 27.39
C GLY A 9 -8.17 13.21 28.39
N THR A 10 -7.17 12.40 28.73
CA THR A 10 -7.34 11.31 29.69
C THR A 10 -7.67 11.81 31.09
N LYS A 11 -8.53 11.09 31.83
CA LYS A 11 -8.95 11.41 33.18
C LYS A 11 -8.24 10.51 34.16
N VAL A 12 -7.61 11.10 35.19
CA VAL A 12 -6.93 10.41 36.26
C VAL A 12 -7.39 10.98 37.62
N ASP A 13 -7.27 10.20 38.66
CA ASP A 13 -7.58 10.69 40.00
C ASP A 13 -6.64 11.84 40.41
N PHE A 14 -7.22 12.85 41.08
CA PHE A 14 -6.44 13.95 41.61
C PHE A 14 -5.42 13.46 42.67
N ASN A 15 -4.16 13.86 42.46
CA ASN A 15 -3.09 13.47 43.38
C ASN A 15 -2.28 14.71 43.77
N LYS A 16 -2.44 15.13 45.03
CA LYS A 16 -1.78 16.30 45.61
C LYS A 16 -0.25 16.16 45.62
N ASP A 17 0.28 14.97 45.88
CA ASP A 17 1.71 14.75 45.99
C ASP A 17 2.44 15.05 44.68
N LYS A 18 1.79 14.82 43.51
CA LYS A 18 2.34 15.18 42.22
C LYS A 18 2.51 16.69 42.03
N ILE A 19 1.58 17.48 42.58
CA ILE A 19 1.65 18.94 42.56
C ILE A 19 2.77 19.40 43.50
N THR A 20 2.83 18.86 44.74
CA THR A 20 3.91 19.15 45.67
C THR A 20 5.28 18.90 45.09
N ILE A 21 5.51 17.71 44.53
CA ILE A 21 6.79 17.35 43.88
C ILE A 21 7.15 18.29 42.72
N ALA A 22 6.17 18.72 41.94
CA ALA A 22 6.42 19.65 40.82
C ALA A 22 6.87 21.03 41.31
N ILE A 23 6.27 21.53 42.37
CA ILE A 23 6.63 22.81 43.01
C ILE A 23 8.02 22.70 43.65
N GLU A 24 8.29 21.64 44.42
CA GLU A 24 9.61 21.39 45.05
C GLU A 24 10.73 21.33 44.02
N LYS A 25 10.51 20.67 42.89
CA LYS A 25 11.49 20.66 41.80
C LYS A 25 11.78 22.07 41.27
N ALA A 26 10.78 22.92 41.16
CA ALA A 26 10.98 24.32 40.75
C ALA A 26 11.72 25.12 41.83
N MET A 27 11.43 24.87 43.12
CA MET A 27 12.14 25.51 44.24
C MET A 27 13.62 25.13 44.30
N HIS A 28 13.95 23.89 44.00
CA HIS A 28 15.34 23.38 43.99
C HIS A 28 16.07 23.65 42.68
N SER A 29 15.44 24.28 41.69
CA SER A 29 16.12 24.67 40.45
C SER A 29 17.12 25.82 40.70
N PRO A 30 18.12 26.04 39.83
CA PRO A 30 19.10 27.10 40.02
C PRO A 30 18.50 28.52 40.12
N SER A 31 17.28 28.71 39.64
CA SER A 31 16.56 30.00 39.67
C SER A 31 15.39 30.02 40.68
N GLY A 32 15.14 28.95 41.37
CA GLY A 32 14.10 28.83 42.36
C GLY A 32 14.57 29.26 43.79
N ILE A 33 13.63 29.52 44.67
CA ILE A 33 13.89 29.75 46.09
C ILE A 33 13.11 28.73 46.90
N TYR A 34 13.82 27.91 47.66
CA TYR A 34 13.21 26.92 48.55
C TYR A 34 12.62 27.61 49.78
N VAL A 35 11.36 27.32 50.07
CA VAL A 35 10.65 27.70 51.29
C VAL A 35 10.03 26.41 51.85
N GLU A 36 10.35 26.12 53.10
CA GLU A 36 9.87 24.91 53.80
C GLU A 36 8.35 24.87 53.86
N ASP A 37 7.75 23.73 53.61
CA ASP A 37 6.30 23.43 53.57
C ASP A 37 5.47 24.21 52.53
N GLU A 38 6.00 25.22 51.85
CA GLU A 38 5.22 26.04 50.92
C GLU A 38 4.64 25.21 49.77
N ALA A 39 5.38 24.26 49.23
CA ALA A 39 4.91 23.40 48.14
C ALA A 39 3.70 22.55 48.54
N TYR A 40 3.76 21.97 49.75
CA TYR A 40 2.68 21.17 50.27
C TYR A 40 1.44 22.01 50.61
N GLU A 41 1.64 23.20 51.18
CA GLU A 41 0.56 24.14 51.48
C GLU A 41 -0.17 24.60 50.20
N ILE A 42 0.56 24.98 49.17
CA ILE A 42 -0.04 25.35 47.87
C ILE A 42 -0.83 24.19 47.27
N ALA A 43 -0.28 22.98 47.26
CA ALA A 43 -0.96 21.81 46.75
C ALA A 43 -2.25 21.49 47.54
N SER A 44 -2.20 21.70 48.86
CA SER A 44 -3.37 21.50 49.76
C SER A 44 -4.47 22.57 49.51
N GLU A 45 -4.07 23.82 49.29
CA GLU A 45 -5.03 24.89 48.95
C GLU A 45 -5.70 24.65 47.58
N ILE A 46 -4.96 24.10 46.59
CA ILE A 46 -5.53 23.73 45.32
C ILE A 46 -6.51 22.58 45.46
N GLU A 47 -6.18 21.56 46.28
CA GLU A 47 -7.08 20.47 46.60
C GLU A 47 -8.38 20.97 47.23
N GLU A 48 -8.28 21.83 48.24
CA GLU A 48 -9.43 22.40 48.94
C GLU A 48 -10.34 23.24 48.03
N ARG A 49 -9.73 24.09 47.17
CA ARG A 49 -10.46 24.90 46.22
C ARG A 49 -11.18 24.06 45.16
N SER A 50 -10.66 22.88 44.87
CA SER A 50 -11.21 21.99 43.83
C SER A 50 -12.21 20.96 44.40
N LYS A 51 -12.43 20.86 45.73
CA LYS A 51 -13.29 19.87 46.35
C LYS A 51 -14.71 19.79 45.82
N ASN A 52 -15.27 20.92 45.39
CA ASN A 52 -16.63 20.99 44.88
C ASN A 52 -16.74 20.75 43.35
N LYS A 53 -15.63 20.50 42.69
CA LYS A 53 -15.57 20.15 41.27
C LYS A 53 -15.57 18.62 41.10
N ARG A 54 -16.17 18.14 40.03
CA ARG A 54 -16.04 16.75 39.60
C ARG A 54 -14.75 16.55 38.82
N GLU A 55 -14.35 17.55 38.05
CA GLU A 55 -13.19 17.55 37.16
C GLU A 55 -12.46 18.89 37.21
N ILE A 56 -11.14 18.84 37.03
CA ILE A 56 -10.26 20.03 36.88
C ILE A 56 -9.23 19.74 35.76
N SER A 57 -8.95 20.71 34.90
CA SER A 57 -7.94 20.51 33.89
C SER A 57 -6.52 20.68 34.45
N ILE A 58 -5.55 20.02 33.86
CA ILE A 58 -4.13 20.18 34.22
C ILE A 58 -3.68 21.62 34.02
N TYR A 59 -4.19 22.31 33.02
CA TYR A 59 -3.89 23.74 32.77
C TYR A 59 -4.38 24.63 33.91
N GLU A 60 -5.59 24.39 34.42
CA GLU A 60 -6.12 25.14 35.56
C GLU A 60 -5.31 24.90 36.85
N ILE A 61 -4.81 23.67 37.06
CA ILE A 61 -3.91 23.39 38.19
C ILE A 61 -2.60 24.16 38.05
N GLU A 62 -2.02 24.17 36.87
CA GLU A 62 -0.75 24.86 36.58
C GLU A 62 -0.87 26.37 36.78
N ASP A 63 -1.96 26.97 36.35
CA ASP A 63 -2.23 28.39 36.57
C ASP A 63 -2.43 28.70 38.05
N LEU A 64 -3.16 27.87 38.76
CA LEU A 64 -3.33 27.99 40.20
C LEU A 64 -2.00 27.93 40.96
N VAL A 65 -1.12 27.03 40.65
CA VAL A 65 0.23 26.92 41.21
C VAL A 65 1.02 28.23 40.97
N TYR A 66 1.03 28.71 39.74
CA TYR A 66 1.75 29.93 39.37
C TYR A 66 1.25 31.14 40.15
N TYR A 67 -0.05 31.40 40.20
CA TYR A 67 -0.64 32.51 40.91
C TYR A 67 -0.43 32.40 42.44
N LYS A 68 -0.49 31.22 43.01
CA LYS A 68 -0.25 31.00 44.43
C LYS A 68 1.20 31.29 44.82
N LEU A 69 2.17 30.93 43.99
CA LEU A 69 3.59 31.28 44.19
C LEU A 69 3.81 32.79 44.15
N ILE A 70 3.12 33.50 43.21
CA ILE A 70 3.16 34.96 43.16
C ILE A 70 2.53 35.59 44.37
N ASP A 71 1.35 35.16 44.80
CA ASP A 71 0.63 35.67 45.98
C ASP A 71 1.48 35.49 47.29
N ARG A 72 2.24 34.41 47.37
CA ARG A 72 3.18 34.14 48.48
C ARG A 72 4.53 34.85 48.37
N LYS A 73 4.66 35.79 47.45
CA LYS A 73 5.85 36.58 47.17
C LYS A 73 7.10 35.75 46.83
N ASN A 74 6.89 34.62 46.16
CA ASN A 74 7.95 33.75 45.66
C ASN A 74 7.99 33.77 44.10
N PRO A 75 8.19 34.97 43.46
CA PRO A 75 8.14 35.11 42.00
C PRO A 75 9.31 34.39 41.31
N ALA A 76 10.41 34.17 42.01
CA ALA A 76 11.57 33.43 41.48
C ALA A 76 11.19 31.97 41.22
N THR A 77 10.53 31.32 42.18
CA THR A 77 10.02 29.97 42.02
C THR A 77 8.85 29.90 41.04
N ALA A 78 7.95 30.90 41.02
CA ALA A 78 6.89 30.96 39.98
C ALA A 78 7.48 30.97 38.59
N LYS A 79 8.49 31.76 38.34
CA LYS A 79 9.22 31.83 37.04
C LYS A 79 9.99 30.53 36.77
N ALA A 80 10.60 29.91 37.78
CA ALA A 80 11.26 28.62 37.63
C ALA A 80 10.26 27.51 37.31
N TYR A 81 9.08 27.53 37.92
CA TYR A 81 7.98 26.61 37.64
C TYR A 81 7.47 26.74 36.21
N GLU A 82 7.27 27.97 35.72
CA GLU A 82 6.88 28.25 34.36
C GLU A 82 7.96 27.83 33.35
N SER A 83 9.25 28.12 33.66
CA SER A 83 10.38 27.68 32.85
C SER A 83 10.50 26.15 32.83
N TYR A 84 10.31 25.47 33.97
CA TYR A 84 10.28 24.03 34.04
C TYR A 84 9.13 23.45 33.21
N LYS A 85 7.93 24.04 33.30
CA LYS A 85 6.76 23.71 32.50
C LYS A 85 7.08 23.86 31.01
N SER A 86 7.68 24.96 30.59
CA SER A 86 8.08 25.23 29.21
C SER A 86 9.14 24.25 28.72
N VAL A 87 10.15 23.94 29.56
CA VAL A 87 11.19 22.95 29.25
C VAL A 87 10.59 21.53 29.15
N GLN A 88 9.65 21.17 30.00
CA GLN A 88 8.97 19.87 29.93
C GLN A 88 8.00 19.81 28.74
N ALA A 89 7.34 20.91 28.37
CA ALA A 89 6.56 21.00 27.15
C ALA A 89 7.47 20.88 25.92
N TYR A 90 8.56 21.62 25.90
CA TYR A 90 9.58 21.56 24.84
C TYR A 90 10.21 20.15 24.72
N LYS A 91 10.56 19.51 25.84
CA LYS A 91 11.05 18.12 25.82
C LYS A 91 10.00 17.13 25.31
N ARG A 92 8.73 17.31 25.65
CA ARG A 92 7.63 16.48 25.13
C ARG A 92 7.36 16.76 23.65
N GLU A 93 7.48 17.99 23.19
CA GLU A 93 7.42 18.35 21.78
C GLU A 93 8.64 17.88 21.00
N GLN A 94 9.80 17.70 21.64
CA GLN A 94 11.02 17.17 21.03
C GLN A 94 11.14 15.63 21.13
N ASN A 95 10.48 14.97 22.09
CA ASN A 95 10.68 13.55 22.36
C ASN A 95 9.74 12.63 21.56
N THR A 96 8.98 13.12 20.59
CA THR A 96 8.07 12.27 19.81
C THR A 96 8.81 11.27 18.91
N SER A 97 9.97 11.64 18.36
CA SER A 97 10.77 10.74 17.53
C SER A 97 11.88 10.00 18.28
N ASP A 98 12.35 10.50 19.41
CA ASP A 98 13.49 9.88 20.13
C ASP A 98 13.13 8.50 20.68
N ASP A 99 11.95 8.34 21.27
CA ASP A 99 11.50 7.05 21.83
C ASP A 99 11.22 6.04 20.71
N GLU A 100 10.65 6.47 19.59
CA GLU A 100 10.43 5.65 18.40
C GLU A 100 11.76 5.16 17.80
N ILE A 101 12.75 6.07 17.67
CA ILE A 101 14.08 5.74 17.16
C ILE A 101 14.82 4.79 18.11
N ILE A 102 14.77 5.04 19.42
CA ILE A 102 15.38 4.15 20.42
C ILE A 102 14.69 2.78 20.41
N GLY A 103 13.37 2.74 20.24
CA GLY A 103 12.61 1.50 20.08
C GLY A 103 13.04 0.72 18.84
N LEU A 104 13.29 1.37 17.72
CA LEU A 104 13.84 0.73 16.52
C LEU A 104 15.25 0.17 16.74
N LEU A 105 16.13 0.95 17.39
CA LEU A 105 17.49 0.51 17.70
C LEU A 105 17.53 -0.70 18.65
N ASN A 106 16.60 -0.75 19.58
CA ASN A 106 16.46 -1.84 20.58
C ASN A 106 15.55 -2.98 20.08
N GLN A 107 14.99 -2.88 18.87
CA GLN A 107 14.05 -3.87 18.29
C GLN A 107 12.80 -4.07 19.16
N THR A 108 12.29 -3.01 19.75
CA THR A 108 11.08 -3.01 20.61
C THR A 108 9.91 -2.25 19.99
N ASN A 109 10.14 -1.46 18.94
CA ASN A 109 9.09 -0.76 18.19
C ASN A 109 8.49 -1.69 17.12
N ILE A 110 7.62 -2.59 17.57
CA ILE A 110 7.01 -3.61 16.71
C ILE A 110 6.12 -2.98 15.63
N ASP A 111 5.40 -1.91 15.95
CA ASP A 111 4.47 -1.25 15.01
C ASP A 111 5.18 -0.75 13.74
N VAL A 112 6.33 -0.09 13.89
CA VAL A 112 7.14 0.36 12.76
C VAL A 112 7.89 -0.80 12.10
N MET A 113 8.37 -1.78 12.88
CA MET A 113 9.09 -2.95 12.37
C MET A 113 8.21 -3.84 11.49
N ASP A 114 6.93 -4.00 11.83
CA ASP A 114 5.97 -4.85 11.13
C ASP A 114 5.03 -4.04 10.18
N GLU A 115 5.33 -2.77 9.93
CA GLU A 115 4.54 -1.92 9.05
C GLU A 115 4.57 -2.42 7.59
N ASN A 116 5.71 -2.96 7.14
CA ASN A 116 5.89 -3.46 5.78
C ASN A 116 6.50 -4.86 5.78
N SER A 117 5.71 -5.85 5.37
CA SER A 117 6.10 -7.27 5.34
C SER A 117 7.27 -7.60 4.40
N ASN A 118 7.70 -6.68 3.54
CA ASN A 118 8.81 -6.87 2.61
C ASN A 118 10.09 -6.12 3.02
N LYS A 119 10.07 -5.42 4.15
CA LYS A 119 11.25 -4.79 4.76
C LYS A 119 11.74 -5.62 5.94
N ASN A 120 13.03 -5.91 5.99
CA ASN A 120 13.64 -6.55 7.15
C ASN A 120 14.26 -5.48 8.08
N PRO A 121 13.60 -5.12 9.21
CA PRO A 121 14.01 -4.02 10.06
C PRO A 121 15.32 -4.27 10.85
N ILE A 122 15.83 -5.51 10.86
CA ILE A 122 17.09 -5.87 11.53
C ILE A 122 18.30 -5.47 10.67
N ILE A 123 18.12 -5.38 9.35
CA ILE A 123 19.20 -5.01 8.43
C ILE A 123 19.55 -3.53 8.61
N ALA A 124 20.81 -3.20 8.82
CA ALA A 124 21.26 -1.84 9.14
C ALA A 124 20.87 -0.76 8.12
N SER A 125 20.83 -1.08 6.81
CA SER A 125 20.38 -0.15 5.76
C SER A 125 18.87 0.12 5.86
N THR A 126 18.07 -0.90 6.12
CA THR A 126 16.62 -0.77 6.33
C THR A 126 16.32 0.00 7.60
N GLN A 127 17.01 -0.31 8.71
CA GLN A 127 16.87 0.42 9.97
C GLN A 127 17.17 1.91 9.81
N ARG A 128 18.20 2.27 9.00
CA ARG A 128 18.51 3.67 8.70
C ARG A 128 17.39 4.37 7.95
N ASP A 129 16.73 3.70 7.00
CA ASP A 129 15.58 4.24 6.28
C ASP A 129 14.38 4.45 7.22
N LEU A 130 14.08 3.48 8.07
CA LEU A 130 13.03 3.59 9.08
C LEU A 130 13.27 4.74 10.06
N ILE A 131 14.49 4.91 10.55
CA ILE A 131 14.86 6.06 11.42
C ILE A 131 14.63 7.38 10.69
N ALA A 132 15.04 7.49 9.42
CA ALA A 132 14.78 8.68 8.62
C ALA A 132 13.28 8.94 8.44
N GLY A 133 12.50 7.88 8.28
CA GLY A 133 11.04 7.92 8.21
C GLY A 133 10.40 8.50 9.47
N GLU A 134 10.80 8.05 10.66
CA GLU A 134 10.27 8.57 11.93
C GLU A 134 10.58 10.05 12.14
N VAL A 135 11.80 10.48 11.81
CA VAL A 135 12.16 11.91 11.83
C VAL A 135 11.30 12.70 10.83
N ALA A 136 11.06 12.17 9.65
CA ALA A 136 10.24 12.80 8.63
C ALA A 136 8.78 12.93 9.06
N LYS A 137 8.17 11.87 9.62
CA LYS A 137 6.81 11.89 10.18
C LYS A 137 6.66 12.97 11.25
N ASP A 138 7.59 13.06 12.18
CA ASP A 138 7.58 14.06 13.25
C ASP A 138 7.66 15.50 12.70
N ILE A 139 8.58 15.76 11.78
CA ILE A 139 8.71 17.09 11.13
C ILE A 139 7.43 17.43 10.34
N ALA A 140 6.90 16.48 9.57
CA ALA A 140 5.67 16.68 8.80
C ALA A 140 4.51 17.11 9.71
N LYS A 141 4.25 16.37 10.80
CA LYS A 141 3.18 16.65 11.76
C LYS A 141 3.34 17.99 12.46
N ARG A 142 4.56 18.35 12.86
CA ARG A 142 4.80 19.57 13.64
C ARG A 142 4.94 20.85 12.81
N LYS A 143 5.31 20.76 11.52
CA LYS A 143 5.72 21.92 10.73
C LYS A 143 5.02 22.10 9.39
N LEU A 144 4.52 21.03 8.78
CA LEU A 144 4.02 21.09 7.41
C LEU A 144 2.51 20.89 7.31
N ILE A 145 1.95 20.02 8.15
CA ILE A 145 0.54 19.67 8.12
C ILE A 145 -0.25 20.57 9.06
N PRO A 146 -1.39 21.14 8.64
CA PRO A 146 -2.32 21.84 9.52
C PRO A 146 -2.72 21.00 10.74
N ALA A 147 -2.90 21.64 11.90
CA ALA A 147 -3.12 20.94 13.17
C ALA A 147 -4.39 20.10 13.20
N ASP A 148 -5.44 20.51 12.54
CA ASP A 148 -6.70 19.78 12.40
C ASP A 148 -6.56 18.51 11.55
N LEU A 149 -5.73 18.54 10.51
CA LEU A 149 -5.40 17.35 9.72
C LEU A 149 -4.52 16.37 10.50
N VAL A 150 -3.60 16.88 11.33
CA VAL A 150 -2.82 16.04 12.26
C VAL A 150 -3.74 15.39 13.28
N GLU A 151 -4.64 16.14 13.90
CA GLU A 151 -5.62 15.61 14.87
C GLU A 151 -6.50 14.54 14.22
N ALA A 152 -6.98 14.77 13.00
CA ALA A 152 -7.79 13.81 12.25
C ALA A 152 -7.01 12.52 11.94
N HIS A 153 -5.71 12.62 11.64
CA HIS A 153 -4.85 11.46 11.42
C HIS A 153 -4.59 10.69 12.73
N GLU A 154 -4.21 11.38 13.78
CA GLU A 154 -3.89 10.76 15.08
C GLU A 154 -5.12 10.14 15.75
N SER A 155 -6.28 10.78 15.61
CA SER A 155 -7.55 10.26 16.12
C SER A 155 -8.12 9.08 15.32
N GLY A 156 -7.48 8.69 14.22
CA GLY A 156 -7.95 7.63 13.33
C GLY A 156 -9.16 8.00 12.49
N ALA A 157 -9.50 9.27 12.38
CA ALA A 157 -10.59 9.74 11.53
C ALA A 157 -10.29 9.57 10.04
N ILE A 158 -9.06 9.89 9.68
CA ILE A 158 -8.45 9.67 8.37
C ILE A 158 -7.05 9.09 8.54
N HIS A 159 -6.48 8.60 7.46
CA HIS A 159 -5.06 8.22 7.42
C HIS A 159 -4.37 8.93 6.26
N ILE A 160 -3.40 9.76 6.56
CA ILE A 160 -2.50 10.36 5.59
C ILE A 160 -1.40 9.34 5.33
N HIS A 161 -1.41 8.71 4.15
CA HIS A 161 -0.41 7.71 3.79
C HIS A 161 0.98 8.33 3.62
N ASP A 162 2.00 7.53 3.88
CA ASP A 162 3.40 7.84 3.56
C ASP A 162 3.89 9.18 4.14
N LEU A 163 3.58 9.42 5.42
CA LEU A 163 4.03 10.59 6.16
C LEU A 163 5.55 10.64 6.31
N ASP A 164 6.20 9.49 6.32
CA ASP A 164 7.64 9.28 6.34
C ASP A 164 8.35 9.83 5.10
N TYR A 165 7.62 10.03 3.99
CA TYR A 165 8.13 10.62 2.76
C TYR A 165 7.55 12.00 2.42
N LEU A 166 6.57 12.51 3.21
CA LEU A 166 5.85 13.75 2.89
C LEU A 166 6.75 15.00 2.81
N ILE A 167 7.80 15.06 3.63
CA ILE A 167 8.73 16.20 3.63
C ILE A 167 9.63 16.25 2.38
N GLN A 168 9.70 15.15 1.64
CA GLN A 168 10.53 15.05 0.45
C GLN A 168 9.71 15.30 -0.82
N PRO A 169 10.32 15.85 -1.90
CA PRO A 169 9.61 16.12 -3.16
C PRO A 169 9.47 14.85 -4.01
N ILE A 170 8.96 13.78 -3.43
CA ILE A 170 8.72 12.49 -4.07
C ILE A 170 7.23 12.13 -4.04
N PHE A 171 6.84 11.18 -4.86
CA PHE A 171 5.45 10.75 -5.05
C PHE A 171 5.32 9.24 -4.85
N ASN A 172 4.08 8.75 -4.85
CA ASN A 172 3.78 7.36 -4.53
C ASN A 172 4.20 6.40 -5.66
N CYS A 173 3.37 6.22 -6.66
CA CYS A 173 3.51 5.19 -7.70
C CYS A 173 3.52 5.80 -9.09
N CYS A 174 4.14 5.10 -10.07
CA CYS A 174 4.10 5.52 -11.47
C CYS A 174 3.92 4.36 -12.45
N LEU A 175 3.40 4.70 -13.63
CA LEU A 175 3.51 3.90 -14.85
C LEU A 175 4.75 4.36 -15.59
N VAL A 176 5.77 3.50 -15.65
CA VAL A 176 7.05 3.87 -16.28
C VAL A 176 6.94 3.82 -17.78
N ASP A 177 7.27 4.90 -18.45
CA ASP A 177 7.43 4.91 -19.93
C ASP A 177 8.76 4.24 -20.33
N MET A 178 8.85 2.93 -20.02
CA MET A 178 10.03 2.12 -20.28
C MET A 178 10.33 2.06 -21.78
N LYS A 179 9.29 2.13 -22.62
CA LYS A 179 9.44 2.16 -24.08
C LYS A 179 10.22 3.39 -24.51
N ASP A 180 9.84 4.58 -24.03
CA ASP A 180 10.56 5.83 -24.34
C ASP A 180 12.01 5.76 -23.87
N MET A 181 12.26 5.24 -22.65
CA MET A 181 13.61 5.14 -22.08
C MET A 181 14.53 4.20 -22.86
N LEU A 182 13.99 3.10 -23.36
CA LEU A 182 14.77 2.13 -24.17
C LEU A 182 14.97 2.60 -25.61
N ASP A 183 13.94 3.20 -26.23
CA ASP A 183 14.00 3.61 -27.64
C ASP A 183 14.85 4.87 -27.84
N ASN A 184 14.76 5.84 -26.93
CA ASN A 184 15.46 7.13 -27.02
C ASN A 184 16.71 7.22 -26.12
N GLY A 185 17.02 6.16 -25.40
CA GLY A 185 18.06 6.16 -24.38
C GLY A 185 17.67 6.91 -23.11
N THR A 186 18.45 6.75 -22.07
CA THR A 186 18.21 7.36 -20.75
C THR A 186 19.52 7.69 -20.06
N VAL A 187 19.45 8.32 -18.88
CA VAL A 187 20.63 8.61 -18.04
C VAL A 187 20.45 8.00 -16.66
N VAL A 188 21.42 7.20 -16.24
CA VAL A 188 21.50 6.62 -14.90
C VAL A 188 22.82 7.04 -14.27
N ASN A 189 22.77 7.61 -13.06
CA ASN A 189 23.95 8.12 -12.35
C ASN A 189 24.86 8.99 -13.25
N GLU A 190 24.25 9.97 -13.95
CA GLU A 190 24.94 10.89 -14.86
C GLU A 190 25.66 10.23 -16.06
N LYS A 191 25.35 8.97 -16.34
CA LYS A 191 25.91 8.24 -17.49
C LYS A 191 24.81 7.97 -18.49
N MET A 192 25.07 8.33 -19.74
CA MET A 192 24.17 8.05 -20.87
C MET A 192 24.12 6.55 -21.15
N ILE A 193 22.93 6.01 -21.23
CA ILE A 193 22.63 4.67 -21.68
C ILE A 193 21.96 4.78 -23.04
N GLU A 194 22.63 4.32 -24.08
CA GLU A 194 22.11 4.30 -25.43
C GLU A 194 21.05 3.22 -25.62
N THR A 195 20.26 3.34 -26.69
CA THR A 195 19.28 2.33 -27.12
C THR A 195 19.90 0.94 -27.21
N PRO A 196 19.35 -0.08 -26.50
CA PRO A 196 19.86 -1.45 -26.57
C PRO A 196 19.82 -2.04 -27.98
N LYS A 197 20.78 -2.92 -28.29
CA LYS A 197 20.87 -3.60 -29.59
C LYS A 197 20.56 -5.09 -29.53
N SER A 198 20.14 -5.59 -28.36
CA SER A 198 19.76 -6.99 -28.16
C SER A 198 18.84 -7.12 -26.94
N PHE A 199 18.12 -8.23 -26.87
CA PHE A 199 17.18 -8.52 -25.79
C PHE A 199 17.84 -8.57 -24.42
N GLN A 200 18.95 -9.30 -24.27
CA GLN A 200 19.67 -9.38 -22.99
C GLN A 200 20.14 -8.02 -22.47
N VAL A 201 20.62 -7.15 -23.39
CA VAL A 201 21.03 -5.78 -23.00
C VAL A 201 19.82 -4.96 -22.59
N ALA A 202 18.70 -5.06 -23.31
CA ALA A 202 17.45 -4.37 -22.93
C ALA A 202 16.94 -4.82 -21.56
N CYS A 203 16.93 -6.11 -21.27
CA CYS A 203 16.57 -6.65 -19.95
C CYS A 203 17.48 -6.12 -18.84
N ASN A 204 18.80 -6.09 -19.06
CA ASN A 204 19.76 -5.57 -18.08
C ASN A 204 19.57 -4.05 -17.85
N VAL A 205 19.38 -3.26 -18.92
CA VAL A 205 19.12 -1.83 -18.83
C VAL A 205 17.80 -1.57 -18.09
N MET A 206 16.75 -2.33 -18.38
CA MET A 206 15.47 -2.23 -17.70
C MET A 206 15.62 -2.44 -16.18
N THR A 207 16.39 -3.42 -15.72
CA THR A 207 16.59 -3.67 -14.29
C THR A 207 17.38 -2.56 -13.59
N GLN A 208 18.34 -1.93 -14.28
CA GLN A 208 19.05 -0.75 -13.77
C GLN A 208 18.11 0.46 -13.64
N ILE A 209 17.23 0.68 -14.62
CA ILE A 209 16.20 1.72 -14.57
C ILE A 209 15.25 1.46 -13.39
N ILE A 210 14.76 0.22 -13.24
CA ILE A 210 13.88 -0.20 -12.13
C ILE A 210 14.51 0.16 -10.76
N ALA A 211 15.77 -0.18 -10.56
CA ALA A 211 16.47 0.10 -9.31
C ALA A 211 16.61 1.60 -9.04
N GLN A 212 16.91 2.38 -10.07
CA GLN A 212 17.03 3.84 -9.98
C GLN A 212 15.69 4.51 -9.69
N ILE A 213 14.61 4.08 -10.34
CA ILE A 213 13.26 4.58 -10.09
C ILE A 213 12.83 4.25 -8.65
N ALA A 214 12.97 3.00 -8.22
CA ALA A 214 12.62 2.55 -6.88
C ALA A 214 13.38 3.28 -5.75
N SER A 215 14.55 3.87 -6.06
CA SER A 215 15.32 4.70 -5.13
C SER A 215 14.90 6.19 -5.14
N ASN A 216 13.98 6.60 -6.02
CA ASN A 216 13.52 7.97 -6.17
C ASN A 216 12.00 8.15 -6.00
N GLN A 217 11.29 7.10 -5.60
CA GLN A 217 9.88 7.11 -5.20
C GLN A 217 9.66 6.10 -4.07
N TYR A 218 8.54 6.16 -3.37
CA TYR A 218 8.29 5.27 -2.23
C TYR A 218 7.32 4.12 -2.55
N GLY A 219 6.49 4.25 -3.57
CA GLY A 219 5.55 3.21 -3.98
C GLY A 219 6.03 2.36 -5.16
N GLY A 220 5.08 1.65 -5.76
CA GLY A 220 5.34 0.72 -6.85
C GLY A 220 5.50 1.38 -8.22
N GLN A 221 6.19 0.69 -9.09
CA GLN A 221 6.33 1.03 -10.52
C GLN A 221 5.77 -0.10 -11.38
N SER A 222 5.06 0.25 -12.43
CA SER A 222 4.52 -0.73 -13.37
C SER A 222 5.11 -0.53 -14.76
N ILE A 223 5.37 -1.63 -15.42
CA ILE A 223 6.02 -1.68 -16.75
C ILE A 223 5.22 -2.61 -17.66
N ASN A 224 4.83 -2.12 -18.81
CA ASN A 224 4.29 -2.95 -19.88
C ASN A 224 5.43 -3.75 -20.52
N ILE A 225 5.35 -5.09 -20.46
CA ILE A 225 6.43 -5.96 -20.92
C ILE A 225 6.65 -5.92 -22.44
N SER A 226 5.66 -5.50 -23.20
CA SER A 226 5.76 -5.34 -24.66
C SER A 226 6.88 -4.38 -25.10
N CYS A 227 7.33 -3.50 -24.18
CA CYS A 227 8.49 -2.62 -24.44
C CYS A 227 9.78 -3.39 -24.78
N LEU A 228 9.88 -4.67 -24.41
CA LEU A 228 11.04 -5.53 -24.70
C LEU A 228 10.93 -6.26 -26.03
N SER A 229 9.75 -6.37 -26.62
CA SER A 229 9.47 -7.18 -27.81
C SER A 229 10.25 -6.76 -29.05
N PRO A 230 10.44 -5.46 -29.32
CA PRO A 230 11.31 -5.02 -30.44
C PRO A 230 12.77 -5.47 -30.32
N TYR A 231 13.23 -5.65 -29.08
CA TYR A 231 14.61 -6.06 -28.82
C TYR A 231 14.81 -7.57 -28.95
N LEU A 232 13.74 -8.37 -28.80
CA LEU A 232 13.76 -9.80 -29.11
C LEU A 232 13.88 -9.99 -30.63
N GLU A 233 13.15 -9.21 -31.44
CA GLU A 233 13.27 -9.18 -32.88
C GLU A 233 14.69 -8.77 -33.32
N LYS A 234 15.25 -7.69 -32.74
CA LYS A 234 16.65 -7.28 -33.01
C LYS A 234 17.66 -8.38 -32.69
N SER A 235 17.41 -9.17 -31.61
CA SER A 235 18.26 -10.32 -31.28
C SER A 235 18.15 -11.42 -32.35
N TYR A 236 16.93 -11.69 -32.83
CA TYR A 236 16.71 -12.66 -33.88
C TYR A 236 17.45 -12.26 -35.17
N ASP A 237 17.32 -11.01 -35.64
CA ASP A 237 18.01 -10.50 -36.82
C ASP A 237 19.52 -10.61 -36.70
N LYS A 238 20.07 -10.26 -35.53
CA LYS A 238 21.49 -10.39 -35.22
C LYS A 238 21.95 -11.85 -35.28
N ASN A 239 21.18 -12.75 -34.65
CA ASN A 239 21.50 -14.17 -34.59
C ASN A 239 21.36 -14.83 -35.97
N MET A 240 20.36 -14.42 -36.78
CA MET A 240 20.18 -14.87 -38.13
C MET A 240 21.35 -14.45 -39.02
N LYS A 241 21.81 -13.20 -38.91
CA LYS A 241 22.99 -12.73 -39.64
C LYS A 241 24.23 -13.55 -39.30
N LEU A 242 24.49 -13.76 -38.00
CA LEU A 242 25.61 -14.56 -37.52
C LEU A 242 25.53 -16.02 -38.02
N SER A 243 24.36 -16.62 -37.96
CA SER A 243 24.15 -18.01 -38.40
C SER A 243 24.35 -18.17 -39.90
N LYS A 244 23.92 -17.21 -40.73
CA LYS A 244 24.17 -17.20 -42.16
C LYS A 244 25.65 -16.96 -42.51
N GLU A 245 26.37 -16.17 -41.75
CA GLU A 245 27.82 -15.99 -41.90
C GLU A 245 28.58 -17.29 -41.65
N ILE A 246 28.10 -18.13 -40.71
CA ILE A 246 28.75 -19.40 -40.32
C ILE A 246 28.33 -20.58 -41.22
N LEU A 247 27.03 -20.70 -41.52
CA LEU A 247 26.42 -21.88 -42.16
C LEU A 247 25.93 -21.64 -43.59
N GLY A 248 26.08 -20.41 -44.10
CA GLY A 248 25.45 -20.01 -45.33
C GLY A 248 23.94 -19.77 -45.20
N ASP A 249 23.26 -19.49 -46.30
CA ASP A 249 21.79 -19.31 -46.29
C ASP A 249 21.09 -20.67 -46.39
N THR A 250 21.02 -21.39 -45.27
CA THR A 250 20.51 -22.75 -45.16
C THR A 250 19.45 -22.86 -44.06
N GLU A 251 18.64 -23.93 -44.05
CA GLU A 251 17.70 -24.21 -42.96
C GLU A 251 18.41 -24.39 -41.62
N ASN A 252 19.59 -24.97 -41.62
CA ASN A 252 20.42 -25.10 -40.41
C ASN A 252 20.81 -23.72 -39.83
N ALA A 253 20.98 -22.70 -40.67
CA ALA A 253 21.24 -21.35 -40.20
C ALA A 253 20.03 -20.76 -39.47
N LYS A 254 18.82 -21.06 -39.94
CA LYS A 254 17.59 -20.64 -39.28
C LYS A 254 17.40 -21.35 -37.95
N GLU A 255 17.55 -22.67 -37.90
CA GLU A 255 17.48 -23.46 -36.69
C GLU A 255 18.50 -22.95 -35.64
N MET A 256 19.72 -22.61 -36.09
CA MET A 256 20.74 -22.03 -35.21
C MET A 256 20.32 -20.64 -34.69
N ALA A 257 19.75 -19.77 -35.51
CA ALA A 257 19.27 -18.46 -35.10
C ALA A 257 18.12 -18.56 -34.08
N ASP A 258 17.18 -19.47 -34.32
CA ASP A 258 16.07 -19.76 -33.41
C ASP A 258 16.59 -20.23 -32.04
N ALA A 259 17.55 -21.16 -32.01
CA ALA A 259 18.15 -21.67 -30.77
C ALA A 259 18.93 -20.60 -30.01
N LEU A 260 19.67 -19.73 -30.69
CA LEU A 260 20.39 -18.61 -30.09
C LEU A 260 19.44 -17.57 -29.53
N THR A 261 18.36 -17.24 -30.24
CA THR A 261 17.38 -16.26 -29.81
C THR A 261 16.57 -16.78 -28.61
N LYS A 262 16.24 -18.06 -28.62
CA LYS A 262 15.62 -18.69 -27.45
C LYS A 262 16.50 -18.61 -26.21
N ARG A 263 17.81 -18.88 -26.35
CA ARG A 263 18.77 -18.73 -25.24
C ARG A 263 18.87 -17.27 -24.77
N ASP A 264 18.86 -16.30 -25.67
CA ASP A 264 18.85 -14.88 -25.32
C ASP A 264 17.58 -14.49 -24.55
N LEU A 265 16.43 -15.04 -24.94
CA LEU A 265 15.15 -14.86 -24.24
C LEU A 265 15.20 -15.44 -22.82
N GLU A 266 15.57 -16.71 -22.70
CA GLU A 266 15.68 -17.40 -21.39
C GLU A 266 16.63 -16.65 -20.44
N SER A 267 17.80 -16.25 -20.92
CA SER A 267 18.81 -15.53 -20.12
C SER A 267 18.37 -14.12 -19.77
N GLY A 268 17.69 -13.41 -20.66
CA GLY A 268 17.17 -12.06 -20.42
C GLY A 268 16.09 -12.07 -19.33
N ILE A 269 15.13 -12.97 -19.42
CA ILE A 269 14.04 -13.09 -18.41
C ILE A 269 14.63 -13.54 -17.05
N GLN A 270 15.59 -14.47 -17.05
CA GLN A 270 16.29 -14.85 -15.83
C GLN A 270 17.01 -13.66 -15.17
N THR A 271 17.63 -12.79 -15.98
CA THR A 271 18.28 -11.58 -15.48
C THR A 271 17.26 -10.66 -14.79
N ILE A 272 16.10 -10.42 -15.40
CA ILE A 272 15.02 -9.60 -14.80
C ILE A 272 14.61 -10.21 -13.46
N GLN A 273 14.30 -11.52 -13.43
CA GLN A 273 13.80 -12.18 -12.24
C GLN A 273 14.81 -12.14 -11.09
N TYR A 274 16.08 -12.46 -11.36
CA TYR A 274 17.11 -12.49 -10.31
C TYR A 274 17.50 -11.08 -9.85
N GLN A 275 17.69 -10.13 -10.75
CA GLN A 275 18.11 -8.79 -10.36
C GLN A 275 17.03 -8.07 -9.52
N ILE A 276 15.74 -8.20 -9.85
CA ILE A 276 14.68 -7.60 -9.04
C ILE A 276 14.69 -8.15 -7.61
N ASN A 277 14.95 -9.44 -7.42
CA ASN A 277 14.94 -10.07 -6.10
C ASN A 277 16.25 -9.96 -5.32
N THR A 278 17.36 -9.62 -5.98
CA THR A 278 18.69 -9.50 -5.34
C THR A 278 19.16 -8.06 -5.18
N LEU A 279 18.48 -7.10 -5.80
CA LEU A 279 18.77 -5.68 -5.62
C LEU A 279 18.06 -5.16 -4.35
N MET A 280 18.81 -4.47 -3.51
CA MET A 280 18.29 -3.67 -2.42
C MET A 280 18.34 -2.20 -2.81
N THR A 281 17.20 -1.52 -2.77
CA THR A 281 17.09 -0.09 -3.03
C THR A 281 17.54 0.74 -1.83
N SER A 282 17.61 2.05 -1.97
CA SER A 282 17.88 2.98 -0.86
C SER A 282 16.84 2.86 0.27
N ASN A 283 15.64 2.36 -0.03
CA ASN A 283 14.53 2.20 0.92
C ASN A 283 14.58 0.87 1.69
N GLY A 284 15.67 0.11 1.57
CA GLY A 284 15.91 -1.11 2.33
C GLY A 284 15.05 -2.31 1.94
N GLN A 285 14.50 -2.32 0.72
CA GLN A 285 13.71 -3.43 0.16
C GLN A 285 14.04 -3.70 -1.29
N SER A 286 13.61 -4.86 -1.80
CA SER A 286 13.62 -5.14 -3.25
C SER A 286 12.72 -4.14 -3.99
N PRO A 287 13.04 -3.79 -5.27
CA PRO A 287 12.19 -2.92 -6.06
C PRO A 287 10.75 -3.42 -6.13
N PHE A 288 9.79 -2.59 -5.71
CA PHE A 288 8.37 -2.90 -5.86
C PHE A 288 7.96 -2.64 -7.33
N VAL A 289 7.99 -3.69 -8.15
CA VAL A 289 7.72 -3.62 -9.59
C VAL A 289 6.62 -4.58 -9.99
N THR A 290 5.77 -4.10 -10.90
CA THR A 290 4.70 -4.87 -11.55
C THR A 290 5.01 -5.00 -13.04
N LEU A 291 4.94 -6.21 -13.57
CA LEU A 291 5.02 -6.51 -15.00
C LEU A 291 3.62 -6.76 -15.54
N PHE A 292 3.21 -5.93 -16.47
CA PHE A 292 1.92 -6.00 -17.13
C PHE A 292 2.05 -6.76 -18.45
N MET A 293 1.31 -7.85 -18.57
CA MET A 293 1.38 -8.83 -19.66
C MET A 293 0.07 -8.82 -20.44
N HIS A 294 0.02 -8.15 -21.57
CA HIS A 294 -1.15 -8.05 -22.44
C HIS A 294 -0.80 -8.55 -23.86
N THR A 295 -1.66 -9.39 -24.42
CA THR A 295 -1.60 -9.83 -25.84
C THR A 295 -2.40 -8.90 -26.72
N ASP A 296 -2.00 -7.61 -26.77
CA ASP A 296 -2.69 -6.57 -27.54
C ASP A 296 -2.55 -6.85 -29.04
N GLU A 297 -3.67 -7.01 -29.74
CA GLU A 297 -3.68 -7.25 -31.20
C GLU A 297 -3.10 -6.09 -32.03
N ASN A 298 -3.04 -4.90 -31.46
CA ASN A 298 -2.43 -3.74 -32.09
C ASN A 298 -0.90 -3.67 -31.88
N ASP A 299 -0.31 -4.57 -31.10
CA ASP A 299 1.14 -4.64 -30.92
C ASP A 299 1.80 -5.22 -32.21
N PRO A 300 2.65 -4.44 -32.90
CA PRO A 300 3.34 -4.91 -34.11
C PRO A 300 4.32 -6.06 -33.80
N TYR A 301 4.67 -6.29 -32.55
CA TYR A 301 5.57 -7.35 -32.08
C TYR A 301 4.84 -8.37 -31.21
N LEU A 302 3.54 -8.62 -31.46
CA LEU A 302 2.70 -9.49 -30.65
C LEU A 302 3.27 -10.90 -30.49
N ASP A 303 3.82 -11.52 -31.55
CA ASP A 303 4.40 -12.87 -31.44
C ASP A 303 5.61 -12.89 -30.49
N GLN A 304 6.45 -11.85 -30.51
CA GLN A 304 7.55 -11.68 -29.56
C GLN A 304 7.06 -11.44 -28.14
N THR A 305 6.00 -10.63 -27.97
CA THR A 305 5.35 -10.39 -26.68
C THR A 305 4.83 -11.69 -26.09
N VAL A 306 4.19 -12.54 -26.87
CA VAL A 306 3.69 -13.85 -26.44
C VAL A 306 4.82 -14.77 -25.97
N GLU A 307 5.93 -14.86 -26.68
CA GLU A 307 7.08 -15.67 -26.25
C GLU A 307 7.74 -15.12 -24.99
N ILE A 308 7.81 -13.80 -24.80
CA ILE A 308 8.29 -13.17 -23.56
C ILE A 308 7.38 -13.53 -22.38
N ILE A 309 6.06 -13.36 -22.52
CA ILE A 309 5.09 -13.71 -21.47
C ILE A 309 5.19 -15.19 -21.11
N LYS A 310 5.26 -16.05 -22.10
CA LYS A 310 5.41 -17.50 -21.91
C LYS A 310 6.66 -17.87 -21.14
N GLU A 311 7.79 -17.22 -21.43
CA GLU A 311 9.03 -17.46 -20.70
C GLU A 311 8.99 -16.90 -19.27
N ILE A 312 8.41 -15.73 -19.05
CA ILE A 312 8.16 -15.17 -17.71
C ILE A 312 7.35 -16.16 -16.86
N LEU A 313 6.25 -16.68 -17.39
CA LEU A 313 5.39 -17.64 -16.66
C LEU A 313 6.13 -18.95 -16.36
N LYS A 314 6.91 -19.50 -17.30
CA LYS A 314 7.71 -20.71 -17.06
C LYS A 314 8.72 -20.52 -15.93
N GLN A 315 9.46 -19.42 -15.95
CA GLN A 315 10.46 -19.15 -14.90
C GLN A 315 9.79 -18.83 -13.57
N ARG A 316 8.61 -18.18 -13.56
CA ARG A 316 7.83 -18.00 -12.34
C ARG A 316 7.35 -19.33 -11.76
N ILE A 317 6.88 -20.28 -12.58
CA ILE A 317 6.51 -21.63 -12.14
C ILE A 317 7.69 -22.34 -11.47
N GLN A 318 8.89 -22.18 -12.00
CA GLN A 318 10.10 -22.71 -11.38
C GLN A 318 10.35 -22.04 -10.01
N GLY A 319 10.21 -20.70 -9.91
CA GLY A 319 10.51 -19.92 -8.72
C GLY A 319 12.00 -19.52 -8.64
N ILE A 320 12.39 -19.00 -7.48
CA ILE A 320 13.77 -18.59 -7.17
C ILE A 320 14.29 -19.43 -5.99
N LYS A 321 15.56 -19.79 -6.02
CA LYS A 321 16.19 -20.48 -4.89
C LYS A 321 16.42 -19.52 -3.74
N ASN A 322 15.96 -19.93 -2.54
CA ASN A 322 16.33 -19.28 -1.29
C ASN A 322 17.77 -19.65 -0.87
N ASP A 323 18.21 -19.18 0.28
CA ASP A 323 19.54 -19.46 0.86
C ASP A 323 19.78 -20.94 1.17
N GLN A 324 18.72 -21.74 1.33
CA GLN A 324 18.77 -23.19 1.52
C GLN A 324 18.82 -23.96 0.20
N GLY A 325 18.79 -23.26 -0.94
CA GLY A 325 18.83 -23.86 -2.27
C GLY A 325 17.50 -24.44 -2.77
N VAL A 326 16.38 -24.12 -2.10
CA VAL A 326 15.03 -24.57 -2.44
C VAL A 326 14.33 -23.51 -3.30
N TYR A 327 13.59 -23.94 -4.31
CA TYR A 327 12.78 -23.05 -5.15
C TYR A 327 11.52 -22.61 -4.41
N VAL A 328 11.45 -21.32 -4.07
CA VAL A 328 10.32 -20.67 -3.40
C VAL A 328 9.62 -19.65 -4.32
N THR A 329 8.46 -19.19 -3.92
CA THR A 329 7.71 -18.14 -4.62
C THR A 329 8.30 -16.76 -4.29
N PRO A 330 8.84 -16.00 -5.27
CA PRO A 330 9.30 -14.64 -5.01
C PRO A 330 8.12 -13.67 -4.94
N ALA A 331 8.19 -12.68 -4.04
CA ALA A 331 7.19 -11.63 -3.94
C ALA A 331 7.17 -10.74 -5.19
N PHE A 332 8.34 -10.43 -5.75
CA PHE A 332 8.50 -9.55 -6.92
C PHE A 332 9.23 -10.25 -8.09
N PRO A 333 9.02 -9.76 -9.34
CA PRO A 333 8.01 -8.78 -9.74
C PRO A 333 6.59 -9.33 -9.58
N LYS A 334 5.63 -8.47 -9.23
CA LYS A 334 4.22 -8.79 -9.37
C LYS A 334 3.91 -9.02 -10.85
N LEU A 335 3.13 -10.06 -11.15
CA LEU A 335 2.71 -10.36 -12.52
C LEU A 335 1.22 -10.12 -12.67
N ILE A 336 0.84 -9.40 -13.71
CA ILE A 336 -0.56 -9.17 -14.11
C ILE A 336 -0.74 -9.69 -15.52
N TYR A 337 -1.70 -10.59 -15.71
CA TYR A 337 -2.06 -11.17 -17.00
C TYR A 337 -3.42 -10.65 -17.44
N VAL A 338 -3.47 -10.03 -18.61
CA VAL A 338 -4.70 -9.49 -19.18
C VAL A 338 -5.44 -10.60 -19.93
N LEU A 339 -6.69 -10.80 -19.53
CA LEU A 339 -7.64 -11.67 -20.22
C LEU A 339 -8.30 -10.89 -21.35
N ASP A 340 -8.14 -11.36 -22.57
CA ASP A 340 -8.73 -10.75 -23.76
C ASP A 340 -9.33 -11.81 -24.69
N GLU A 341 -10.11 -11.43 -25.67
CA GLU A 341 -10.79 -12.33 -26.61
C GLU A 341 -9.85 -13.33 -27.27
N ASN A 342 -8.61 -12.90 -27.56
CA ASN A 342 -7.62 -13.74 -28.24
C ASN A 342 -6.92 -14.77 -27.32
N ASN A 343 -7.21 -14.80 -26.02
CA ASN A 343 -6.55 -15.71 -25.10
C ASN A 343 -7.47 -16.41 -24.08
N ILE A 344 -8.75 -15.99 -23.94
CA ILE A 344 -9.60 -16.47 -22.85
C ILE A 344 -10.37 -17.74 -23.18
N TYR A 345 -10.85 -17.94 -24.40
CA TYR A 345 -11.68 -19.07 -24.77
C TYR A 345 -10.85 -20.24 -25.30
N PRO A 346 -11.34 -21.51 -25.20
CA PRO A 346 -10.61 -22.69 -25.67
C PRO A 346 -10.18 -22.68 -27.13
N ASP A 347 -10.91 -21.96 -27.98
CA ASP A 347 -10.62 -21.78 -29.41
C ASP A 347 -9.82 -20.50 -29.71
N SER A 348 -9.52 -19.69 -28.72
CA SER A 348 -8.71 -18.49 -28.88
C SER A 348 -7.26 -18.83 -29.26
N LYS A 349 -6.65 -18.01 -30.10
CA LYS A 349 -5.28 -18.22 -30.64
C LYS A 349 -4.23 -18.47 -29.55
N TYR A 350 -4.34 -17.79 -28.41
CA TYR A 350 -3.37 -17.83 -27.32
C TYR A 350 -3.89 -18.48 -26.04
N PHE A 351 -4.92 -19.30 -26.12
CA PHE A 351 -5.50 -20.00 -24.94
C PHE A 351 -4.47 -20.86 -24.18
N ASP A 352 -3.50 -21.44 -24.87
CA ASP A 352 -2.43 -22.22 -24.22
C ASP A 352 -1.56 -21.33 -23.31
N LEU A 353 -1.48 -20.03 -23.55
CA LEU A 353 -0.82 -19.07 -22.66
C LEU A 353 -1.63 -18.88 -21.38
N THR A 354 -2.95 -18.78 -21.47
CA THR A 354 -3.87 -18.73 -20.30
C THR A 354 -3.82 -20.01 -19.47
N LYS A 355 -3.73 -21.17 -20.11
CA LYS A 355 -3.49 -22.44 -19.38
C LYS A 355 -2.16 -22.42 -18.61
N LEU A 356 -1.12 -21.84 -19.21
CA LEU A 356 0.17 -21.72 -18.54
C LEU A 356 0.09 -20.70 -17.37
N ALA A 357 -0.65 -19.61 -17.54
CA ALA A 357 -0.93 -18.64 -16.48
C ALA A 357 -1.70 -19.29 -15.33
N ALA A 358 -2.74 -20.08 -15.59
CA ALA A 358 -3.49 -20.83 -14.59
C ALA A 358 -2.61 -21.79 -13.79
N LYS A 359 -1.70 -22.53 -14.47
CA LYS A 359 -0.71 -23.40 -13.79
C LYS A 359 0.25 -22.61 -12.91
N CYS A 360 0.66 -21.43 -13.39
CA CYS A 360 1.53 -20.53 -12.62
C CYS A 360 0.82 -20.04 -11.34
N THR A 361 -0.40 -19.58 -11.47
CA THR A 361 -1.23 -19.12 -10.34
C THR A 361 -1.45 -20.22 -9.31
N ALA A 362 -1.83 -21.41 -9.76
CA ALA A 362 -2.06 -22.56 -8.87
C ALA A 362 -0.84 -22.93 -8.04
N LYS A 363 0.38 -22.71 -8.56
CA LYS A 363 1.64 -23.06 -7.89
C LYS A 363 2.30 -21.88 -7.16
N ARG A 364 2.16 -20.64 -7.68
CA ARG A 364 2.94 -19.48 -7.26
C ARG A 364 2.11 -18.23 -6.95
N MET A 365 0.79 -18.34 -6.87
CA MET A 365 -0.18 -17.27 -6.60
C MET A 365 -0.16 -16.10 -7.62
N TYR A 366 0.74 -16.07 -8.56
CA TYR A 366 0.81 -15.14 -9.69
C TYR A 366 0.64 -15.89 -11.02
N PRO A 367 0.15 -15.24 -12.08
CA PRO A 367 -0.26 -13.83 -12.17
C PRO A 367 -1.63 -13.54 -11.55
N ASP A 368 -1.90 -12.24 -11.32
CA ASP A 368 -3.24 -11.71 -11.14
C ASP A 368 -3.89 -11.48 -12.51
N TYR A 369 -5.21 -11.32 -12.53
CA TYR A 369 -5.98 -11.27 -13.77
C TYR A 369 -6.76 -9.95 -13.90
N ILE A 370 -6.65 -9.33 -15.06
CA ILE A 370 -7.44 -8.17 -15.46
C ILE A 370 -8.29 -8.51 -16.68
N SER A 371 -9.59 -8.24 -16.63
CA SER A 371 -10.51 -8.34 -17.75
C SER A 371 -10.34 -7.14 -18.70
N ALA A 372 -9.86 -7.37 -19.91
CA ALA A 372 -9.83 -6.33 -20.94
C ALA A 372 -11.23 -5.82 -21.30
N LYS A 373 -12.24 -6.72 -21.28
CA LYS A 373 -13.65 -6.38 -21.51
C LYS A 373 -14.13 -5.34 -20.50
N LYS A 374 -14.01 -5.63 -19.20
CA LYS A 374 -14.42 -4.72 -18.12
C LYS A 374 -13.59 -3.44 -18.06
N MET A 375 -12.29 -3.50 -18.36
CA MET A 375 -11.49 -2.29 -18.47
C MET A 375 -11.95 -1.37 -19.61
N ARG A 376 -12.27 -1.92 -20.78
CA ARG A 376 -12.79 -1.13 -21.89
C ARG A 376 -14.12 -0.46 -21.54
N GLU A 377 -14.99 -1.14 -20.78
CA GLU A 377 -16.24 -0.57 -20.27
C GLU A 377 -15.99 0.63 -19.33
N ASN A 378 -15.04 0.50 -18.40
CA ASN A 378 -14.82 1.45 -17.31
C ASN A 378 -13.86 2.61 -17.67
N TYR A 379 -12.99 2.45 -18.70
CA TYR A 379 -11.93 3.41 -19.04
C TYR A 379 -11.93 3.82 -20.51
N GLU A 380 -13.10 4.21 -21.06
CA GLU A 380 -13.25 4.78 -22.40
C GLU A 380 -12.62 3.92 -23.51
N GLY A 381 -12.76 2.60 -23.43
CA GLY A 381 -12.24 1.64 -24.41
C GLY A 381 -10.76 1.26 -24.25
N ASN A 382 -10.12 1.70 -23.18
CA ASN A 382 -8.69 1.48 -22.97
C ASN A 382 -8.39 0.31 -22.03
N VAL A 383 -7.24 -0.36 -22.28
CA VAL A 383 -6.65 -1.38 -21.41
C VAL A 383 -5.23 -0.96 -21.07
N PHE A 384 -4.92 -0.83 -19.78
CA PHE A 384 -3.62 -0.36 -19.31
C PHE A 384 -3.30 -0.93 -17.92
N SER A 385 -2.04 -0.82 -17.52
CA SER A 385 -1.57 -1.34 -16.23
C SER A 385 -2.08 -0.51 -15.04
N PRO A 386 -2.43 -1.13 -13.91
CA PRO A 386 -2.45 -0.41 -12.64
C PRO A 386 -1.01 -0.04 -12.22
N MET A 387 -0.88 1.00 -11.41
CA MET A 387 0.36 1.37 -10.76
C MET A 387 0.56 0.53 -9.49
N GLY A 388 1.74 -0.04 -9.32
CA GLY A 388 2.06 -0.87 -8.17
C GLY A 388 1.06 -2.03 -8.00
N CYS A 389 0.35 -2.07 -6.87
CA CYS A 389 -0.56 -3.18 -6.58
C CYS A 389 -1.90 -3.09 -7.31
N ARG A 390 -2.58 -1.92 -7.30
CA ARG A 390 -3.96 -1.79 -7.80
C ARG A 390 -4.40 -0.38 -8.19
N ALA A 391 -3.56 0.66 -8.11
CA ALA A 391 -3.98 2.01 -8.40
C ALA A 391 -4.14 2.24 -9.90
N PHE A 392 -5.32 2.70 -10.32
CA PHE A 392 -5.58 3.07 -11.71
C PHE A 392 -5.62 4.59 -11.89
N LEU A 393 -5.29 5.02 -13.09
CA LEU A 393 -5.38 6.43 -13.50
C LEU A 393 -6.64 6.64 -14.35
N PRO A 394 -7.37 7.75 -14.18
CA PRO A 394 -8.43 8.10 -15.12
C PRO A 394 -7.84 8.31 -16.52
N PRO A 395 -8.60 8.06 -17.60
CA PRO A 395 -8.16 8.35 -18.96
C PRO A 395 -7.71 9.82 -19.09
N TYR A 396 -6.57 10.02 -19.74
CA TYR A 396 -6.00 11.33 -20.01
C TYR A 396 -5.58 11.40 -21.47
N LYS A 397 -5.94 12.49 -22.13
CA LYS A 397 -5.54 12.78 -23.50
C LYS A 397 -4.45 13.85 -23.51
N ASP A 398 -3.40 13.59 -24.24
CA ASP A 398 -2.32 14.54 -24.42
C ASP A 398 -2.73 15.72 -25.31
N LYS A 399 -1.80 16.62 -25.57
CA LYS A 399 -2.05 17.81 -26.44
C LYS A 399 -2.39 17.48 -27.90
N TYR A 400 -2.17 16.22 -28.31
CA TYR A 400 -2.52 15.77 -29.67
C TYR A 400 -3.88 15.05 -29.70
N GLY A 401 -4.48 14.79 -28.54
CA GLY A 401 -5.75 14.09 -28.39
C GLY A 401 -5.61 12.58 -28.19
N ASP A 402 -4.38 12.07 -28.09
CA ASP A 402 -4.08 10.66 -27.91
C ASP A 402 -4.13 10.28 -26.42
N TYR A 403 -4.65 9.09 -26.10
CA TYR A 403 -4.61 8.58 -24.73
C TYR A 403 -3.18 8.30 -24.31
N LYS A 404 -2.82 8.77 -23.12
CA LYS A 404 -1.52 8.52 -22.49
C LYS A 404 -1.72 7.88 -21.11
N PHE A 405 -1.11 6.70 -20.92
CA PHE A 405 -1.08 6.00 -19.65
C PHE A 405 0.35 5.91 -19.11
N ASP A 406 1.30 5.40 -19.89
CA ASP A 406 2.71 5.35 -19.51
C ASP A 406 3.27 6.77 -19.28
N GLY A 407 4.19 6.89 -18.34
CA GLY A 407 4.76 8.18 -17.93
C GLY A 407 3.84 9.01 -17.04
N ARG A 408 2.85 8.40 -16.37
CA ARG A 408 1.93 9.07 -15.42
C ARG A 408 2.09 8.53 -14.01
N PHE A 409 1.61 9.26 -13.00
CA PHE A 409 1.87 8.94 -11.61
C PHE A 409 0.77 9.40 -10.66
N ASN A 410 0.81 8.89 -9.43
CA ASN A 410 -0.06 9.28 -8.32
C ASN A 410 0.71 10.13 -7.31
N MET A 411 0.14 11.26 -6.91
CA MET A 411 0.74 12.20 -5.96
C MET A 411 0.67 11.71 -4.51
N GLY A 412 -0.34 10.92 -4.17
CA GLY A 412 -0.53 10.38 -2.83
C GLY A 412 -1.97 10.01 -2.51
N VAL A 413 -2.15 9.36 -1.38
CA VAL A 413 -3.41 8.79 -0.90
C VAL A 413 -3.75 9.36 0.48
N CYS A 414 -5.05 9.59 0.74
CA CYS A 414 -5.60 9.78 2.07
C CYS A 414 -6.82 8.88 2.23
N THR A 415 -6.88 8.09 3.30
CA THR A 415 -7.94 7.09 3.52
C THR A 415 -8.87 7.47 4.66
N ILE A 416 -10.18 7.28 4.44
CA ILE A 416 -11.24 7.51 5.43
C ILE A 416 -11.49 6.24 6.23
N ASN A 417 -11.63 6.39 7.55
CA ASN A 417 -12.10 5.35 8.46
C ASN A 417 -13.64 5.37 8.50
N LEU A 418 -14.29 4.58 7.65
CA LEU A 418 -15.76 4.47 7.61
C LEU A 418 -16.34 3.81 8.88
N PRO A 419 -15.75 2.74 9.47
CA PRO A 419 -16.19 2.17 10.74
C PRO A 419 -16.31 3.20 11.86
N GLN A 420 -15.33 4.10 12.02
CA GLN A 420 -15.41 5.14 13.04
C GLN A 420 -16.60 6.08 12.84
N ILE A 421 -16.98 6.36 11.59
CA ILE A 421 -18.19 7.15 11.28
C ILE A 421 -19.42 6.39 11.75
N GLY A 422 -19.52 5.08 11.47
CA GLY A 422 -20.61 4.22 11.95
C GLY A 422 -20.71 4.17 13.47
N ILE A 423 -19.58 4.09 14.20
CA ILE A 423 -19.57 4.16 15.67
C ILE A 423 -20.14 5.50 16.15
N LEU A 424 -19.76 6.60 15.55
CA LEU A 424 -20.20 7.93 15.93
C LEU A 424 -21.68 8.21 15.55
N ALA A 425 -22.15 7.64 14.47
CA ALA A 425 -23.50 7.80 13.98
C ALA A 425 -24.55 7.01 14.81
N GLN A 426 -24.16 5.94 15.50
CA GLN A 426 -25.02 5.16 16.39
C GLN A 426 -26.36 4.72 15.75
N GLY A 427 -26.32 4.30 14.49
CA GLY A 427 -27.51 3.87 13.74
C GLY A 427 -28.30 4.98 13.05
N ASP A 428 -27.85 6.23 13.11
CA ASP A 428 -28.46 7.36 12.43
C ASP A 428 -27.78 7.56 11.05
N GLU A 429 -28.49 7.21 9.97
CA GLU A 429 -27.97 7.32 8.61
C GLU A 429 -27.70 8.78 8.20
N ASP A 430 -28.56 9.73 8.58
CA ASP A 430 -28.36 11.13 8.22
C ASP A 430 -27.10 11.68 8.88
N LEU A 431 -26.91 11.36 10.16
CA LEU A 431 -25.70 11.72 10.89
C LEU A 431 -24.44 11.05 10.30
N PHE A 432 -24.55 9.79 9.83
CA PHE A 432 -23.45 9.12 9.14
C PHE A 432 -22.97 9.93 7.93
N PHE A 433 -23.87 10.32 7.05
CA PHE A 433 -23.53 11.08 5.85
C PHE A 433 -23.04 12.50 6.15
N GLU A 434 -23.59 13.16 7.20
CA GLU A 434 -23.06 14.45 7.66
C GLU A 434 -21.60 14.35 8.13
N ILE A 435 -21.26 13.29 8.90
CA ILE A 435 -19.90 13.07 9.35
C ILE A 435 -18.99 12.70 8.16
N LEU A 436 -19.47 11.86 7.24
CA LEU A 436 -18.73 11.46 6.04
C LEU A 436 -18.37 12.69 5.21
N GLU A 437 -19.30 13.63 4.99
CA GLU A 437 -19.01 14.86 4.26
C GLU A 437 -17.90 15.68 4.91
N LYS A 438 -17.93 15.83 6.24
CA LYS A 438 -16.86 16.52 6.99
C LYS A 438 -15.50 15.82 6.84
N ARG A 439 -15.47 14.47 6.85
CA ARG A 439 -14.23 13.71 6.66
C ARG A 439 -13.70 13.85 5.23
N LEU A 440 -14.57 13.89 4.26
CA LEU A 440 -14.23 14.12 2.86
C LEU A 440 -13.55 15.47 2.67
N GLU A 441 -14.02 16.54 3.32
CA GLU A 441 -13.36 17.86 3.28
C GLU A 441 -11.90 17.77 3.79
N LEU A 442 -11.65 17.03 4.87
CA LEU A 442 -10.27 16.81 5.38
C LEU A 442 -9.41 16.05 4.37
N VAL A 443 -9.96 15.03 3.71
CA VAL A 443 -9.24 14.26 2.66
C VAL A 443 -8.90 15.16 1.46
N LYS A 444 -9.81 16.03 1.05
CA LYS A 444 -9.57 17.04 0.01
C LYS A 444 -8.39 17.94 0.38
N GLU A 445 -8.37 18.45 1.61
CA GLU A 445 -7.31 19.35 2.08
C GLU A 445 -5.95 18.66 2.07
N VAL A 446 -5.88 17.38 2.47
CA VAL A 446 -4.66 16.58 2.35
C VAL A 446 -4.19 16.44 0.90
N GLY A 447 -5.13 16.21 -0.02
CA GLY A 447 -4.83 16.14 -1.46
C GLY A 447 -4.28 17.45 -2.01
N LEU A 448 -4.89 18.57 -1.63
CA LEU A 448 -4.43 19.92 -2.02
C LEU A 448 -3.06 20.26 -1.41
N LEU A 449 -2.81 19.84 -0.17
CA LEU A 449 -1.50 20.00 0.49
C LEU A 449 -0.39 19.29 -0.30
N ARG A 450 -0.63 18.05 -0.72
CA ARG A 450 0.32 17.30 -1.56
C ARG A 450 0.54 17.96 -2.92
N TYR A 451 -0.53 18.38 -3.57
CA TYR A 451 -0.42 19.13 -4.83
C TYR A 451 0.39 20.42 -4.65
N GLU A 452 0.08 21.21 -3.61
CA GLU A 452 0.81 22.46 -3.33
C GLU A 452 2.30 22.22 -3.07
N HIS A 453 2.62 21.18 -2.31
CA HIS A 453 4.01 20.77 -2.05
C HIS A 453 4.75 20.42 -3.34
N LEU A 454 4.18 19.54 -4.18
CA LEU A 454 4.79 19.11 -5.44
C LEU A 454 4.80 20.22 -6.52
N SER A 455 3.85 21.14 -6.50
CA SER A 455 3.77 22.24 -7.49
C SER A 455 4.97 23.19 -7.46
N LYS A 456 5.73 23.20 -6.35
CA LYS A 456 6.93 24.02 -6.15
C LYS A 456 8.22 23.31 -6.59
N VAL A 457 8.11 22.08 -7.03
CA VAL A 457 9.25 21.21 -7.37
C VAL A 457 9.67 21.40 -8.81
N THR A 458 10.98 21.27 -9.06
CA THR A 458 11.55 21.25 -10.40
C THR A 458 12.00 19.83 -10.79
N SER A 459 12.24 19.63 -12.08
CA SER A 459 12.71 18.37 -12.68
C SER A 459 14.01 17.84 -12.05
N ASP A 460 14.76 18.69 -11.34
CA ASP A 460 16.02 18.32 -10.69
C ASP A 460 15.84 17.45 -9.45
N SER A 461 14.63 17.42 -8.86
CA SER A 461 14.33 16.60 -7.68
C SER A 461 14.47 15.12 -7.96
N SER A 462 14.11 14.68 -9.16
CA SER A 462 14.28 13.31 -9.64
C SER A 462 14.50 13.27 -11.15
N PRO A 463 15.77 13.41 -11.61
CA PRO A 463 16.09 13.45 -13.03
C PRO A 463 15.63 12.22 -13.80
N ILE A 464 15.70 11.03 -13.19
CA ILE A 464 15.25 9.77 -13.84
C ILE A 464 13.76 9.84 -14.24
N HIS A 465 12.92 10.42 -13.36
CA HIS A 465 11.49 10.57 -13.63
C HIS A 465 11.19 11.70 -14.61
N PHE A 466 11.75 12.89 -14.38
CA PHE A 466 11.27 14.09 -15.04
C PHE A 466 12.12 14.55 -16.22
N GLN A 467 13.42 14.17 -16.27
CA GLN A 467 14.32 14.60 -17.33
C GLN A 467 14.71 13.47 -18.30
N HIS A 468 14.66 12.19 -17.85
CA HIS A 468 15.27 11.06 -18.56
C HIS A 468 14.29 10.00 -19.03
N GLY A 469 12.98 10.31 -19.00
CA GLY A 469 11.98 9.57 -19.75
C GLY A 469 11.06 8.66 -18.96
N ALA A 470 11.31 8.38 -17.66
CA ALA A 470 10.40 7.51 -16.91
C ALA A 470 8.97 8.08 -16.81
N ILE A 471 8.83 9.40 -16.68
CA ILE A 471 7.57 10.15 -16.71
C ILE A 471 7.58 11.17 -17.83
N ALA A 472 8.64 11.96 -17.94
CA ALA A 472 8.75 13.05 -18.89
C ALA A 472 10.21 13.29 -19.32
N ARG A 473 10.39 14.19 -20.30
CA ARG A 473 11.70 14.68 -20.76
C ARG A 473 11.75 16.20 -20.64
N LEU A 474 11.53 16.70 -19.39
CA LEU A 474 11.65 18.11 -19.08
C LEU A 474 13.12 18.56 -19.12
N LYS A 475 13.34 19.84 -19.35
CA LYS A 475 14.66 20.43 -19.23
C LYS A 475 15.06 20.55 -17.76
N LYS A 476 16.36 20.64 -17.50
CA LYS A 476 16.88 20.93 -16.17
C LYS A 476 16.29 22.25 -15.66
N HIS A 477 15.93 22.28 -14.37
CA HIS A 477 15.29 23.40 -13.65
C HIS A 477 13.86 23.73 -14.13
N GLU A 478 13.25 22.92 -14.98
CA GLU A 478 11.88 23.10 -15.43
C GLU A 478 10.90 22.64 -14.34
N SER A 479 9.80 23.38 -14.15
CA SER A 479 8.78 23.03 -13.14
C SER A 479 8.01 21.77 -13.54
N ILE A 480 7.75 20.89 -12.57
CA ILE A 480 6.88 19.70 -12.79
C ILE A 480 5.40 20.01 -12.69
N LYS A 481 5.01 21.24 -12.29
CA LYS A 481 3.61 21.63 -12.09
C LYS A 481 2.68 21.25 -13.24
N PRO A 482 3.02 21.40 -14.54
CA PRO A 482 2.15 20.96 -15.64
C PRO A 482 1.84 19.47 -15.65
N LEU A 483 2.68 18.63 -15.01
CA LEU A 483 2.46 17.18 -14.88
C LEU A 483 1.55 16.83 -13.69
N LEU A 484 1.12 17.79 -12.89
CA LEU A 484 0.21 17.60 -11.76
C LEU A 484 -1.25 17.90 -12.11
N GLU A 485 -1.49 18.61 -13.21
CA GLU A 485 -2.76 19.25 -13.57
C GLU A 485 -3.46 18.52 -14.73
N ASN A 486 -4.73 18.86 -14.94
CA ASN A 486 -5.55 18.42 -16.06
C ASN A 486 -5.67 16.88 -16.20
N GLY A 487 -5.54 16.14 -15.10
CA GLY A 487 -5.65 14.69 -15.11
C GLY A 487 -4.37 13.93 -15.43
N TYR A 488 -3.22 14.58 -15.61
CA TYR A 488 -1.95 13.90 -15.87
C TYR A 488 -1.51 13.08 -14.65
N ALA A 489 -1.49 13.67 -13.45
CA ALA A 489 -1.32 12.96 -12.19
C ALA A 489 -2.63 12.93 -11.40
N THR A 490 -2.71 12.08 -10.37
CA THR A 490 -3.90 11.89 -9.54
C THR A 490 -3.63 12.10 -8.07
N VAL A 491 -4.67 12.52 -7.34
CA VAL A 491 -4.79 12.42 -5.88
C VAL A 491 -5.86 11.39 -5.56
N THR A 492 -5.66 10.57 -4.55
CA THR A 492 -6.53 9.43 -4.31
C THR A 492 -7.28 9.53 -2.98
N ILE A 493 -8.60 9.34 -3.06
CA ILE A 493 -9.53 9.26 -1.94
C ILE A 493 -9.68 7.78 -1.59
N GLY A 494 -9.03 7.33 -0.51
CA GLY A 494 -9.11 5.96 -0.02
C GLY A 494 -10.26 5.77 0.98
N TYR A 495 -10.70 4.52 1.13
CA TYR A 495 -11.68 4.14 2.14
C TYR A 495 -11.45 2.71 2.64
N ILE A 496 -11.85 2.44 3.88
CA ILE A 496 -11.76 1.12 4.54
C ILE A 496 -13.03 0.87 5.33
N GLY A 497 -13.46 -0.40 5.39
CA GLY A 497 -14.44 -0.88 6.35
C GLY A 497 -15.89 -0.59 5.99
N ILE A 498 -16.28 -0.74 4.73
CA ILE A 498 -17.70 -0.64 4.33
C ILE A 498 -18.55 -1.65 5.11
N TYR A 499 -18.04 -2.87 5.33
CA TYR A 499 -18.73 -3.90 6.11
C TYR A 499 -19.10 -3.40 7.51
N GLU A 500 -18.12 -2.96 8.29
CA GLU A 500 -18.32 -2.50 9.66
C GLU A 500 -19.17 -1.23 9.72
N ALA A 501 -18.95 -0.29 8.80
CA ALA A 501 -19.75 0.93 8.72
C ALA A 501 -21.24 0.63 8.46
N THR A 502 -21.51 -0.29 7.53
CA THR A 502 -22.88 -0.73 7.21
C THR A 502 -23.51 -1.43 8.40
N LYS A 503 -22.78 -2.38 9.01
CA LYS A 503 -23.27 -3.12 10.17
C LYS A 503 -23.61 -2.21 11.35
N LEU A 504 -22.77 -1.22 11.64
CA LEU A 504 -23.00 -0.25 12.72
C LEU A 504 -24.16 0.69 12.45
N THR A 505 -24.44 1.04 11.20
CA THR A 505 -25.45 2.04 10.85
C THR A 505 -26.80 1.41 10.54
N VAL A 506 -26.85 0.34 9.73
CA VAL A 506 -28.12 -0.31 9.34
C VAL A 506 -28.36 -1.66 10.01
N GLY A 507 -27.40 -2.18 10.78
CA GLY A 507 -27.54 -3.40 11.57
C GLY A 507 -27.29 -4.71 10.80
N GLU A 508 -26.95 -4.64 9.51
CA GLU A 508 -26.79 -5.79 8.62
C GLU A 508 -25.45 -5.72 7.86
N SER A 509 -24.99 -6.88 7.32
CA SER A 509 -23.85 -6.91 6.39
C SER A 509 -24.18 -6.15 5.11
N HIS A 510 -23.17 -5.55 4.49
CA HIS A 510 -23.31 -4.92 3.17
C HIS A 510 -23.60 -5.93 2.04
N THR A 511 -23.51 -7.24 2.30
CA THR A 511 -23.93 -8.31 1.37
C THR A 511 -25.43 -8.53 1.35
N THR A 512 -26.19 -7.98 2.33
CA THR A 512 -27.67 -7.97 2.29
C THR A 512 -28.17 -6.85 1.41
N LYS A 513 -29.44 -6.94 0.97
CA LYS A 513 -30.02 -5.89 0.12
C LYS A 513 -30.00 -4.50 0.78
N THR A 514 -30.44 -4.40 2.05
CA THR A 514 -30.46 -3.13 2.79
C THR A 514 -29.05 -2.59 3.00
N GLY A 515 -28.14 -3.48 3.38
CA GLY A 515 -26.74 -3.11 3.56
C GLY A 515 -26.06 -2.69 2.27
N HIS A 516 -26.36 -3.37 1.15
CA HIS A 516 -25.86 -3.01 -0.17
C HIS A 516 -26.34 -1.62 -0.61
N ASP A 517 -27.64 -1.33 -0.48
CA ASP A 517 -28.21 -0.03 -0.84
C ASP A 517 -27.54 1.11 -0.03
N PHE A 518 -27.25 0.88 1.25
CA PHE A 518 -26.53 1.84 2.08
C PHE A 518 -25.04 1.99 1.64
N ALA A 519 -24.37 0.89 1.39
CA ALA A 519 -22.97 0.89 0.94
C ALA A 519 -22.80 1.59 -0.42
N MET A 520 -23.76 1.41 -1.34
CA MET A 520 -23.74 2.09 -2.64
C MET A 520 -23.93 3.60 -2.49
N ARG A 521 -24.76 4.08 -1.57
CA ARG A 521 -24.88 5.52 -1.26
C ARG A 521 -23.55 6.12 -0.76
N ILE A 522 -22.78 5.37 0.02
CA ILE A 522 -21.41 5.80 0.40
C ILE A 522 -20.56 6.00 -0.85
N MET A 523 -20.55 5.01 -1.74
CA MET A 523 -19.74 5.05 -2.97
C MET A 523 -20.19 6.18 -3.91
N GLU A 524 -21.48 6.43 -4.02
CA GLU A 524 -22.05 7.55 -4.79
C GLU A 524 -21.52 8.88 -4.27
N MET A 525 -21.60 9.12 -2.95
CA MET A 525 -21.10 10.36 -2.33
C MET A 525 -19.59 10.57 -2.56
N LEU A 526 -18.78 9.50 -2.44
CA LEU A 526 -17.34 9.57 -2.76
C LEU A 526 -17.11 10.01 -4.21
N ASN A 527 -17.88 9.47 -5.15
CA ASN A 527 -17.75 9.78 -6.58
C ASN A 527 -18.28 11.17 -6.93
N GLU A 528 -19.34 11.65 -6.28
CA GLU A 528 -19.84 13.02 -6.44
C GLU A 528 -18.77 14.04 -6.00
N LYS A 529 -18.19 13.86 -4.81
CA LYS A 529 -17.13 14.73 -4.30
C LYS A 529 -15.85 14.66 -5.15
N LYS A 530 -15.45 13.48 -5.61
CA LYS A 530 -14.36 13.31 -6.57
C LYS A 530 -14.58 14.19 -7.82
N LYS A 531 -15.77 14.15 -8.40
CA LYS A 531 -16.11 14.93 -9.59
C LYS A 531 -16.11 16.42 -9.29
N GLU A 532 -16.81 16.85 -8.22
CA GLU A 532 -16.86 18.24 -7.78
C GLU A 532 -15.46 18.85 -7.65
N TRP A 533 -14.57 18.17 -6.93
CA TRP A 533 -13.22 18.69 -6.70
C TRP A 533 -12.32 18.65 -7.93
N SER A 534 -12.45 17.61 -8.77
CA SER A 534 -11.70 17.56 -10.03
C SER A 534 -12.06 18.72 -10.94
N ASP A 535 -13.37 19.03 -11.06
CA ASP A 535 -13.86 20.16 -11.86
C ASP A 535 -13.43 21.52 -11.24
N GLN A 536 -13.46 21.63 -9.91
CA GLN A 536 -13.14 22.88 -9.21
C GLN A 536 -11.65 23.24 -9.25
N TYR A 537 -10.77 22.25 -9.04
CA TYR A 537 -9.33 22.48 -8.86
C TYR A 537 -8.47 22.17 -10.08
N GLY A 538 -9.03 21.54 -11.11
CA GLY A 538 -8.27 21.09 -12.28
C GLY A 538 -7.24 19.99 -11.98
N ILE A 539 -7.44 19.26 -10.88
CA ILE A 539 -6.62 18.14 -10.41
C ILE A 539 -7.49 16.87 -10.46
N ALA A 540 -6.95 15.78 -10.96
CA ALA A 540 -7.72 14.53 -10.96
C ALA A 540 -7.75 13.91 -9.56
N PHE A 541 -8.94 13.87 -8.96
CA PHE A 541 -9.23 13.03 -7.81
C PHE A 541 -9.75 11.67 -8.26
N ALA A 542 -9.45 10.61 -7.53
CA ALA A 542 -9.89 9.26 -7.85
C ALA A 542 -10.28 8.49 -6.59
N VAL A 543 -11.39 7.74 -6.64
CA VAL A 543 -11.84 6.88 -5.53
C VAL A 543 -11.07 5.55 -5.57
N TYR A 544 -10.57 5.11 -4.42
CA TYR A 544 -9.61 4.03 -4.30
C TYR A 544 -9.97 3.05 -3.18
N GLY A 545 -10.17 1.79 -3.53
CA GLY A 545 -10.24 0.71 -2.56
C GLY A 545 -8.87 0.49 -1.93
N THR A 546 -8.60 1.17 -0.81
CA THR A 546 -7.27 1.23 -0.20
C THR A 546 -6.68 -0.15 0.06
N PRO A 547 -5.43 -0.43 -0.34
CA PRO A 547 -4.73 -1.62 0.12
C PRO A 547 -4.52 -1.52 1.63
N ALA A 548 -4.97 -2.54 2.32
CA ALA A 548 -4.86 -2.57 3.76
C ALA A 548 -3.64 -3.39 4.17
N GLU A 549 -2.49 -2.76 4.25
CA GLU A 549 -1.31 -3.37 4.84
C GLU A 549 -1.44 -3.41 6.36
N SER A 550 -0.98 -2.38 7.04
CA SER A 550 -1.13 -2.19 8.48
C SER A 550 -2.38 -1.37 8.85
N LEU A 551 -2.98 -0.65 7.91
CA LEU A 551 -3.99 0.38 8.17
C LEU A 551 -5.30 -0.18 8.78
N THR A 552 -5.75 -1.36 8.36
CA THR A 552 -6.94 -2.00 8.95
C THR A 552 -6.76 -2.29 10.44
N HIS A 553 -5.55 -2.68 10.83
CA HIS A 553 -5.18 -2.88 12.23
C HIS A 553 -5.07 -1.54 12.98
N ARG A 554 -4.37 -0.56 12.39
CA ARG A 554 -4.20 0.77 13.00
C ARG A 554 -5.55 1.41 13.33
N PHE A 555 -6.49 1.44 12.40
CA PHE A 555 -7.81 2.01 12.64
C PHE A 555 -8.59 1.25 13.72
N ALA A 556 -8.61 -0.08 13.64
CA ALA A 556 -9.30 -0.89 14.64
C ALA A 556 -8.70 -0.72 16.04
N SER A 557 -7.38 -0.59 16.17
CA SER A 557 -6.70 -0.39 17.45
C SER A 557 -6.99 0.98 18.04
N ILE A 558 -6.94 2.05 17.26
CA ILE A 558 -7.30 3.41 17.72
C ILE A 558 -8.76 3.46 18.15
N ASP A 559 -9.67 2.89 17.36
CA ASP A 559 -11.09 2.91 17.69
C ASP A 559 -11.41 2.06 18.91
N LYS A 560 -10.72 0.92 19.09
CA LYS A 560 -10.82 0.11 20.31
C LYS A 560 -10.35 0.87 21.53
N GLU A 561 -9.24 1.59 21.46
CA GLU A 561 -8.74 2.41 22.56
C GLU A 561 -9.72 3.54 22.91
N ARG A 562 -10.35 4.14 21.92
CA ARG A 562 -11.24 5.31 22.09
C ARG A 562 -12.67 4.95 22.50
N PHE A 563 -13.21 3.86 21.96
CA PHE A 563 -14.64 3.51 22.08
C PHE A 563 -14.86 2.17 22.78
N GLY A 564 -13.80 1.43 23.09
CA GLY A 564 -13.87 0.12 23.73
C GLY A 564 -14.08 -1.03 22.72
N ASP A 565 -14.32 -2.23 23.28
CA ASP A 565 -14.66 -3.42 22.51
C ASP A 565 -16.09 -3.32 21.97
N ILE A 566 -16.24 -3.30 20.66
CA ILE A 566 -17.52 -3.36 19.95
C ILE A 566 -17.53 -4.68 19.20
N GLU A 567 -18.56 -5.50 19.49
CA GLU A 567 -18.71 -6.85 18.93
C GLU A 567 -18.71 -6.82 17.39
N ASP A 568 -17.87 -7.66 16.81
CA ASP A 568 -17.70 -7.85 15.37
C ASP A 568 -17.19 -6.58 14.63
N VAL A 569 -16.66 -5.62 15.35
CA VAL A 569 -16.09 -4.38 14.84
C VAL A 569 -14.66 -4.21 15.36
N THR A 570 -14.48 -3.66 16.57
CA THR A 570 -13.15 -3.39 17.14
C THR A 570 -12.53 -4.59 17.86
N ASP A 571 -13.34 -5.56 18.29
CA ASP A 571 -12.89 -6.76 18.97
C ASP A 571 -12.07 -7.71 18.10
N LYS A 572 -12.27 -7.66 16.76
CA LYS A 572 -11.48 -8.43 15.78
C LYS A 572 -10.01 -8.02 15.75
N GLY A 573 -9.70 -6.75 16.08
CA GLY A 573 -8.37 -6.16 15.98
C GLY A 573 -7.94 -5.80 14.56
N TYR A 574 -8.87 -5.85 13.58
CA TYR A 574 -8.72 -5.41 12.19
C TYR A 574 -10.07 -5.01 11.61
N TYR A 575 -10.08 -4.13 10.61
CA TYR A 575 -11.25 -3.81 9.80
C TYR A 575 -11.20 -4.51 8.46
N THR A 576 -12.37 -4.73 7.87
CA THR A 576 -12.49 -5.29 6.53
C THR A 576 -11.88 -4.32 5.51
N ASN A 577 -11.12 -4.87 4.57
CA ASN A 577 -10.45 -4.09 3.55
C ASN A 577 -11.45 -3.48 2.58
N SER A 578 -11.43 -2.15 2.42
CA SER A 578 -12.28 -1.39 1.47
C SER A 578 -13.74 -1.88 1.39
N PHE A 579 -14.16 -2.41 0.25
CA PHE A 579 -15.50 -2.93 -0.04
C PHE A 579 -15.63 -4.45 0.10
N HIS A 580 -14.56 -5.16 0.43
CA HIS A 580 -14.56 -6.62 0.39
C HIS A 580 -15.61 -7.23 1.32
N VAL A 581 -16.12 -8.39 0.92
CA VAL A 581 -16.88 -9.26 1.80
C VAL A 581 -16.01 -9.63 3.01
N ASP A 582 -16.59 -9.65 4.21
CA ASP A 582 -15.84 -10.01 5.42
C ASP A 582 -15.18 -11.40 5.24
N VAL A 583 -13.92 -11.51 5.65
CA VAL A 583 -13.10 -12.72 5.42
C VAL A 583 -13.66 -13.99 6.04
N ARG A 584 -14.62 -13.87 6.98
CA ARG A 584 -15.31 -14.97 7.68
C ARG A 584 -16.63 -15.35 7.04
N GLU A 585 -17.12 -14.58 6.06
CA GLU A 585 -18.40 -14.84 5.41
C GLU A 585 -18.27 -16.00 4.42
N GLU A 586 -19.09 -17.03 4.60
CA GLU A 586 -19.16 -18.18 3.69
C GLU A 586 -19.91 -17.80 2.41
N ILE A 587 -19.17 -17.48 1.38
CA ILE A 587 -19.69 -17.09 0.06
C ILE A 587 -18.91 -17.83 -1.04
N SER A 588 -19.57 -18.18 -2.15
CA SER A 588 -18.86 -18.74 -3.29
C SER A 588 -18.02 -17.67 -4.01
N VAL A 589 -16.96 -18.10 -4.71
CA VAL A 589 -16.11 -17.18 -5.49
C VAL A 589 -16.92 -16.38 -6.52
N PHE A 590 -17.93 -17.00 -7.13
CA PHE A 590 -18.76 -16.37 -8.16
C PHE A 590 -19.68 -15.29 -7.56
N GLU A 591 -20.41 -15.62 -6.50
CA GLU A 591 -21.28 -14.69 -5.78
C GLU A 591 -20.45 -13.50 -5.22
N LYS A 592 -19.25 -13.78 -4.71
CA LYS A 592 -18.34 -12.73 -4.21
C LYS A 592 -17.88 -11.80 -5.33
N PHE A 593 -17.50 -12.34 -6.49
CA PHE A 593 -17.06 -11.53 -7.63
C PHE A 593 -18.21 -10.69 -8.20
N ASP A 594 -19.42 -11.25 -8.32
CA ASP A 594 -20.60 -10.49 -8.75
C ASP A 594 -20.90 -9.34 -7.78
N PHE A 595 -20.89 -9.59 -6.49
CA PHE A 595 -21.12 -8.58 -5.46
C PHE A 595 -20.04 -7.48 -5.50
N GLU A 596 -18.77 -7.84 -5.55
CA GLU A 596 -17.66 -6.89 -5.49
C GLU A 596 -17.45 -6.12 -6.80
N SER A 597 -17.97 -6.61 -7.94
CA SER A 597 -17.82 -5.97 -9.25
C SER A 597 -18.43 -4.58 -9.30
N GLU A 598 -19.58 -4.36 -8.67
CA GLU A 598 -20.26 -3.07 -8.62
C GLU A 598 -19.43 -2.00 -7.87
N PHE A 599 -18.72 -2.41 -6.80
CA PHE A 599 -17.81 -1.53 -6.08
C PHE A 599 -16.54 -1.23 -6.88
N GLN A 600 -16.07 -2.18 -7.69
CA GLN A 600 -14.93 -1.96 -8.57
C GLN A 600 -15.22 -0.88 -9.62
N GLU A 601 -16.42 -0.88 -10.21
CA GLU A 601 -16.85 0.14 -11.17
C GLU A 601 -16.87 1.55 -10.57
N LEU A 602 -17.16 1.67 -9.27
CA LEU A 602 -17.17 2.93 -8.53
C LEU A 602 -15.82 3.31 -7.93
N SER A 603 -14.84 2.39 -7.91
CA SER A 603 -13.48 2.60 -7.39
C SER A 603 -12.48 2.81 -8.53
N THR A 604 -12.75 3.78 -9.40
CA THR A 604 -11.96 4.04 -10.62
C THR A 604 -10.50 4.46 -10.39
N GLY A 605 -10.14 4.84 -9.17
CA GLY A 605 -8.76 5.11 -8.77
C GLY A 605 -7.97 3.86 -8.39
N GLY A 606 -8.64 2.71 -8.35
CA GLY A 606 -8.01 1.41 -8.14
C GLY A 606 -8.72 0.54 -7.12
N CYS A 607 -8.73 -0.75 -7.43
CA CYS A 607 -9.33 -1.80 -6.61
C CYS A 607 -8.80 -3.16 -7.07
N ILE A 608 -9.03 -4.18 -6.26
CA ILE A 608 -8.77 -5.59 -6.59
C ILE A 608 -9.65 -6.46 -5.73
N SER A 609 -10.18 -7.53 -6.28
CA SER A 609 -10.88 -8.58 -5.53
C SER A 609 -9.99 -9.81 -5.40
N TYR A 610 -10.20 -10.62 -4.37
CA TYR A 610 -9.47 -11.86 -4.20
C TYR A 610 -10.42 -13.03 -3.91
N ALA A 611 -9.99 -14.22 -4.35
CA ALA A 611 -10.61 -15.46 -3.97
C ALA A 611 -9.66 -16.29 -3.10
N GLU A 612 -10.08 -16.62 -1.89
CA GLU A 612 -9.37 -17.57 -1.02
C GLU A 612 -9.70 -18.99 -1.48
N ILE A 613 -8.72 -19.70 -2.07
CA ILE A 613 -8.91 -21.02 -2.67
C ILE A 613 -7.92 -22.03 -2.10
N PRO A 614 -8.28 -23.34 -2.06
CA PRO A 614 -7.36 -24.38 -1.65
C PRO A 614 -6.21 -24.52 -2.65
N ASN A 615 -5.29 -25.45 -2.38
CA ASN A 615 -4.24 -25.82 -3.34
C ASN A 615 -4.86 -26.41 -4.61
N MET A 616 -4.70 -25.70 -5.73
CA MET A 616 -5.32 -26.03 -7.03
C MET A 616 -4.32 -26.66 -8.03
N THR A 617 -3.12 -27.03 -7.61
CA THR A 617 -2.10 -27.59 -8.52
C THR A 617 -2.55 -28.82 -9.29
N ASN A 618 -3.48 -29.60 -8.74
CA ASN A 618 -4.05 -30.79 -9.35
C ASN A 618 -5.43 -30.57 -10.00
N ASN A 619 -5.95 -29.33 -10.00
CA ASN A 619 -7.26 -28.99 -10.56
C ASN A 619 -7.22 -27.66 -11.34
N ILE A 620 -6.43 -27.65 -12.43
CA ILE A 620 -6.25 -26.45 -13.25
C ILE A 620 -7.54 -26.05 -13.98
N GLU A 621 -8.42 -27.02 -14.29
CA GLU A 621 -9.70 -26.73 -14.96
C GLU A 621 -10.60 -25.84 -14.09
N ALA A 622 -10.63 -26.06 -12.77
CA ALA A 622 -11.37 -25.17 -11.88
C ALA A 622 -10.77 -23.75 -11.85
N VAL A 623 -9.45 -23.63 -11.93
CA VAL A 623 -8.79 -22.32 -12.05
C VAL A 623 -9.17 -21.62 -13.37
N LEU A 624 -9.21 -22.38 -14.48
CA LEU A 624 -9.61 -21.84 -15.78
C LEU A 624 -11.08 -21.39 -15.77
N THR A 625 -11.99 -22.15 -15.13
CA THR A 625 -13.40 -21.75 -14.97
C THR A 625 -13.52 -20.41 -14.21
N MET A 626 -12.75 -20.22 -13.13
CA MET A 626 -12.75 -18.95 -12.40
C MET A 626 -12.13 -17.81 -13.22
N ILE A 627 -11.09 -18.08 -14.03
CA ILE A 627 -10.47 -17.09 -14.91
C ILE A 627 -11.44 -16.65 -15.99
N GLU A 628 -12.19 -17.57 -16.60
CA GLU A 628 -13.24 -17.24 -17.58
C GLU A 628 -14.32 -16.38 -16.95
N TYR A 629 -14.73 -16.70 -15.71
CA TYR A 629 -15.69 -15.89 -14.96
C TYR A 629 -15.18 -14.47 -14.68
N ILE A 630 -13.90 -14.31 -14.31
CA ILE A 630 -13.28 -13.00 -14.13
C ILE A 630 -13.41 -12.15 -15.40
N TYR A 631 -13.15 -12.73 -16.58
CA TYR A 631 -13.22 -12.00 -17.84
C TYR A 631 -14.59 -11.36 -18.07
N ASP A 632 -15.66 -12.07 -17.74
CA ASP A 632 -17.03 -11.61 -18.01
C ASP A 632 -17.62 -10.71 -16.92
N HIS A 633 -17.22 -10.88 -15.66
CA HIS A 633 -17.94 -10.34 -14.51
C HIS A 633 -17.17 -9.27 -13.73
N ILE A 634 -15.85 -9.36 -13.58
CA ILE A 634 -15.10 -8.48 -12.70
C ILE A 634 -13.83 -7.95 -13.35
N GLN A 635 -13.48 -6.69 -13.09
CA GLN A 635 -12.37 -6.02 -13.75
C GLN A 635 -11.01 -6.58 -13.35
N TYR A 636 -10.77 -6.78 -12.04
CA TYR A 636 -9.46 -7.15 -11.52
C TYR A 636 -9.58 -8.09 -10.32
N ALA A 637 -8.99 -9.28 -10.45
CA ALA A 637 -9.02 -10.29 -9.40
C ALA A 637 -7.69 -11.03 -9.24
N GLU A 638 -7.46 -11.52 -8.01
CA GLU A 638 -6.34 -12.36 -7.63
C GLU A 638 -6.79 -13.62 -6.91
N PHE A 639 -5.94 -14.65 -6.91
CA PHE A 639 -6.18 -15.89 -6.21
C PHE A 639 -5.23 -16.07 -5.04
N ASN A 640 -5.77 -16.31 -3.85
CA ASN A 640 -5.04 -16.68 -2.67
C ASN A 640 -5.04 -18.21 -2.57
N THR A 641 -3.95 -18.83 -2.99
CA THR A 641 -3.66 -20.24 -2.73
C THR A 641 -2.48 -20.34 -1.76
N LYS A 642 -1.93 -21.50 -1.53
CA LYS A 642 -0.88 -21.72 -0.56
C LYS A 642 0.42 -22.18 -1.25
N SER A 643 1.53 -21.55 -0.92
CA SER A 643 2.84 -21.86 -1.50
C SER A 643 3.95 -21.68 -0.46
N ASP A 644 3.80 -22.37 0.69
CA ASP A 644 4.72 -22.28 1.82
C ASP A 644 5.69 -23.45 1.83
N TYR A 645 6.80 -23.29 2.58
CA TYR A 645 7.83 -24.31 2.71
C TYR A 645 8.42 -24.34 4.11
N CYS A 646 8.67 -25.55 4.63
CA CYS A 646 9.40 -25.75 5.88
C CYS A 646 10.81 -26.27 5.60
N GLY A 647 11.83 -25.46 5.89
CA GLY A 647 13.25 -25.82 5.71
C GLY A 647 13.72 -26.94 6.64
N ASN A 648 13.03 -27.15 7.78
CA ASN A 648 13.41 -28.19 8.73
C ASN A 648 13.07 -29.60 8.26
N CYS A 649 11.89 -29.79 7.61
CA CYS A 649 11.45 -31.13 7.21
C CYS A 649 11.15 -31.30 5.71
N GLY A 650 11.29 -30.23 4.91
CA GLY A 650 11.02 -30.27 3.47
C GLY A 650 9.54 -30.26 3.11
N TYR A 651 8.64 -29.92 4.05
CA TYR A 651 7.21 -29.83 3.77
C TYR A 651 6.94 -28.69 2.78
N ASP A 652 6.28 -29.01 1.67
CA ASP A 652 5.81 -28.05 0.64
C ASP A 652 4.28 -28.06 0.69
N GLY A 653 3.70 -27.02 1.29
CA GLY A 653 2.26 -26.93 1.53
C GLY A 653 1.91 -25.75 2.43
N GLU A 654 0.75 -25.80 3.07
CA GLU A 654 0.30 -24.71 3.93
C GLU A 654 0.93 -24.79 5.33
N ILE A 655 1.64 -23.74 5.73
CA ILE A 655 2.07 -23.50 7.11
C ILE A 655 0.91 -22.82 7.85
N LEU A 656 0.61 -23.29 9.06
CA LEU A 656 -0.58 -22.91 9.81
C LEU A 656 -0.25 -21.97 10.97
N LEU A 657 -1.29 -21.33 11.51
CA LEU A 657 -1.24 -20.55 12.76
C LEU A 657 -1.86 -21.38 13.89
N ASP A 658 -1.19 -21.42 15.05
CA ASP A 658 -1.71 -22.02 16.26
C ASP A 658 -2.67 -21.10 17.03
N ASP A 659 -3.07 -21.47 18.23
CA ASP A 659 -3.99 -20.69 19.07
C ASP A 659 -3.36 -19.39 19.60
N ASP A 660 -2.04 -19.34 19.70
CA ASP A 660 -1.26 -18.18 20.13
C ASP A 660 -0.90 -17.24 18.96
N ASN A 661 -1.40 -17.53 17.74
CA ASN A 661 -1.11 -16.85 16.46
C ASN A 661 0.36 -16.94 16.03
N GLU A 662 1.05 -18.03 16.42
CA GLU A 662 2.40 -18.33 15.96
C GLU A 662 2.37 -19.32 14.78
N TRP A 663 3.22 -19.07 13.78
CA TRP A 663 3.33 -19.94 12.60
C TRP A 663 3.98 -21.26 12.95
N TYR A 664 3.41 -22.38 12.48
CA TYR A 664 3.99 -23.70 12.68
C TYR A 664 3.82 -24.62 11.47
N CYS A 665 4.77 -25.51 11.27
CA CYS A 665 4.72 -26.55 10.25
C CYS A 665 3.80 -27.69 10.71
N PRO A 666 2.71 -28.02 10.01
CA PRO A 666 1.81 -29.10 10.42
C PRO A 666 2.45 -30.49 10.33
N ASN A 667 3.54 -30.65 9.58
CA ASN A 667 4.23 -31.94 9.41
C ASN A 667 5.23 -32.24 10.52
N CYS A 668 5.97 -31.24 11.02
CA CYS A 668 7.04 -31.48 12.03
C CYS A 668 6.94 -30.62 13.30
N GLY A 669 5.93 -29.75 13.39
CA GLY A 669 5.75 -28.86 14.56
C GLY A 669 6.78 -27.75 14.68
N ASN A 670 7.55 -27.45 13.65
CA ASN A 670 8.57 -26.39 13.68
C ASN A 670 7.90 -25.02 13.73
N HIS A 671 8.30 -24.16 14.69
CA HIS A 671 7.87 -22.77 14.87
C HIS A 671 8.97 -21.74 14.53
N ASP A 672 10.17 -22.20 14.18
CA ASP A 672 11.28 -21.30 13.90
C ASP A 672 11.07 -20.52 12.60
N ARG A 673 10.72 -19.23 12.73
CA ARG A 673 10.46 -18.31 11.61
C ARG A 673 11.64 -18.21 10.65
N ALA A 674 12.89 -18.43 11.09
CA ALA A 674 14.05 -18.40 10.22
C ALA A 674 14.11 -19.59 9.24
N THR A 675 13.39 -20.67 9.52
CA THR A 675 13.34 -21.88 8.70
C THR A 675 11.98 -22.12 8.05
N LEU A 676 11.00 -21.28 8.33
CA LEU A 676 9.67 -21.28 7.69
C LEU A 676 9.63 -20.21 6.60
N THR A 677 9.29 -20.60 5.38
CA THR A 677 8.96 -19.68 4.30
C THR A 677 7.44 -19.61 4.18
N VAL A 678 6.84 -18.52 4.65
CA VAL A 678 5.40 -18.30 4.61
C VAL A 678 5.10 -17.13 3.69
N VAL A 679 4.27 -17.34 2.68
CA VAL A 679 3.90 -16.31 1.71
C VAL A 679 2.39 -16.14 1.72
N ARG A 680 1.93 -14.92 1.96
CA ARG A 680 0.50 -14.57 1.98
C ARG A 680 0.22 -13.33 1.16
N ARG A 681 -0.96 -13.29 0.59
CA ARG A 681 -1.45 -12.07 -0.05
C ARG A 681 -1.92 -11.06 0.99
N THR A 682 -1.52 -9.82 0.76
CA THR A 682 -1.93 -8.66 1.55
C THR A 682 -2.63 -7.63 0.65
N CYS A 683 -3.66 -8.10 -0.10
CA CYS A 683 -4.46 -7.24 -0.99
C CYS A 683 -3.65 -6.55 -2.09
N GLY A 684 -3.16 -7.32 -3.04
CA GLY A 684 -2.53 -6.81 -4.26
C GLY A 684 -1.06 -7.15 -4.42
N TYR A 685 -0.35 -7.63 -3.38
CA TYR A 685 1.01 -8.16 -3.49
C TYR A 685 1.24 -9.28 -2.47
N LEU A 686 2.35 -10.00 -2.63
CA LEU A 686 2.75 -11.05 -1.70
C LEU A 686 3.63 -10.44 -0.60
N GLY A 687 3.31 -10.74 0.65
CA GLY A 687 4.14 -10.46 1.81
C GLY A 687 4.86 -11.70 2.28
N GLU A 688 6.07 -11.54 2.77
CA GLU A 688 6.92 -12.60 3.30
C GLU A 688 7.24 -12.34 4.78
N ASN A 689 6.89 -13.27 5.65
CA ASN A 689 7.39 -13.42 7.02
C ASN A 689 7.06 -12.36 8.09
N PHE A 690 6.60 -11.17 7.76
CA PHE A 690 6.36 -10.10 8.73
C PHE A 690 4.96 -9.52 8.54
N TRP A 691 4.09 -9.71 9.52
CA TRP A 691 2.74 -9.14 9.57
C TRP A 691 2.42 -8.69 10.98
N ASN A 692 1.76 -7.55 11.11
CA ASN A 692 1.25 -7.09 12.39
C ASN A 692 0.16 -8.05 12.94
N GLU A 693 -0.16 -7.90 14.21
CA GLU A 693 -1.11 -8.75 14.94
C GLU A 693 -2.50 -8.81 14.25
N GLY A 694 -3.02 -7.65 13.82
CA GLY A 694 -4.33 -7.60 13.18
C GLY A 694 -4.34 -8.30 11.83
N ARG A 695 -3.28 -8.17 11.03
CA ARG A 695 -3.15 -8.89 9.76
C ARG A 695 -3.03 -10.40 9.97
N THR A 696 -2.30 -10.82 10.98
CA THR A 696 -2.18 -12.25 11.35
C THR A 696 -3.54 -12.82 11.75
N LYS A 697 -4.32 -12.10 12.57
CA LYS A 697 -5.71 -12.48 12.93
C LYS A 697 -6.63 -12.56 11.73
N GLU A 698 -6.54 -11.59 10.81
CA GLU A 698 -7.33 -11.57 9.57
C GLU A 698 -6.99 -12.78 8.68
N ILE A 699 -5.70 -13.09 8.47
CA ILE A 699 -5.27 -14.26 7.71
C ILE A 699 -5.79 -15.57 8.34
N LYS A 700 -5.76 -15.68 9.67
CA LYS A 700 -6.27 -16.85 10.41
C LYS A 700 -7.79 -17.01 10.26
N ALA A 701 -8.52 -15.90 10.16
CA ALA A 701 -9.97 -15.90 10.08
C ALA A 701 -10.53 -16.18 8.67
N ARG A 702 -9.68 -16.17 7.62
CA ARG A 702 -10.12 -16.34 6.23
C ARG A 702 -10.78 -17.69 5.98
N VAL A 703 -11.98 -17.68 5.41
CA VAL A 703 -12.67 -18.87 4.92
C VAL A 703 -12.42 -19.09 3.43
N LEU A 704 -12.53 -20.34 2.97
CA LEU A 704 -12.36 -20.69 1.55
C LEU A 704 -13.63 -20.35 0.77
N HIS A 705 -13.48 -19.67 -0.35
CA HIS A 705 -14.55 -19.35 -1.29
C HIS A 705 -14.77 -20.55 -2.24
N ILE A 706 -15.34 -21.64 -1.72
CA ILE A 706 -15.61 -22.86 -2.49
C ILE A 706 -17.06 -22.87 -2.97
N TRP A 707 -17.28 -23.56 -4.12
CA TRP A 707 -18.61 -23.82 -4.64
C TRP A 707 -18.90 -25.31 -4.67
N THR A 708 -20.17 -25.71 -4.47
CA THR A 708 -20.65 -27.08 -4.63
C THR A 708 -21.57 -27.14 -5.83
N THR A 709 -21.50 -28.25 -6.59
CA THR A 709 -22.31 -28.48 -7.80
C THR A 709 -23.82 -28.38 -7.57
N HIS A 710 -24.31 -28.50 -6.34
CA HIS A 710 -25.73 -28.37 -6.00
C HIS A 710 -26.29 -26.93 -6.08
N LYS A 711 -25.45 -25.92 -6.07
CA LYS A 711 -25.92 -24.49 -6.26
C LYS A 711 -26.01 -24.09 -7.74
N LEU A 712 -25.25 -24.73 -8.62
CA LEU A 712 -25.26 -24.41 -10.06
C LEU A 712 -26.55 -24.88 -10.80
N GLU A 713 -27.29 -25.85 -10.26
CA GLU A 713 -28.56 -26.32 -10.85
C GLU A 713 -29.73 -25.35 -10.66
N ASN A 714 -29.60 -24.33 -9.78
CA ASN A 714 -30.64 -23.33 -9.52
C ASN A 714 -30.43 -21.98 -10.23
N THR A 715 -29.32 -21.85 -10.99
CA THR A 715 -28.96 -20.59 -11.68
C THR A 715 -28.84 -20.74 -13.21
N MET A 716 -29.19 -21.89 -13.77
CA MET A 716 -29.34 -22.07 -15.23
C MET A 716 -30.79 -21.99 -15.67
#